data_6fe62d36d371507bc091f99db2ecacee
#
_entry.id   6fe62d36d371507bc091f99db2ecacee
#
_cell.length_a   1.000
_cell.length_b   1.000
_cell.length_c   1.000
_cell.angle_alpha   90.00
_cell.angle_beta   90.00
_cell.angle_gamma   90.00
#
_symmetry.space_group_name_H-M   'P 1'
#
loop_
_entity.id
_entity.type
_entity.pdbx_description
1 polymer ?
#
loop_
_entity_poly.entity_id
_entity_poly.type
_entity_poly.pdbx_seq_one_letter_code
_entity_poly.pdbx_strand_id
1 'polypeptide(L)'
;MKPSLLALSLALALGTAAAHATDTPPSANVASSATGANGDDTIDHGSRNKRPKKVQDLGAVDVSAKLDQARNALSPDTGSSQYVIDQKAIEQLPLGSSTPMNQVLLQAPGVVQDSYGQLHVRGDHANLQYRINGVIIPESISGFGQTLDPRTIQNVKLLDGALPAQYGLRTAAVVDITTKSGHDLGNGGSVGITGGSFGTLNPNVSLWGGDDRWSYFFTANYLKDDVGIENPTDSRKPIHDRTNQSKGFGDVSYLINDDTRLSFLFGVSNSHFQLPNNPGQQPQFGYLDTVDFNSADLNEKQDENTRFGVLALQGKLGSTDYQVSVGQRYTSLDYMPDEIGELMFNGVASTVDRTNRASTLQADFATPLGDSHTLRYGVYGSFEHAYSGNNAWVFPADADGNQASTTPINIIDNSTLIARTWSAYVQDEWSINDKWTLNYGLRGDQYQLARTESQLSPRVGLVWQATESTTVHGGYSRYFTPPATEMIASSNIAKFDGTTNAIPDNGNNTPLAERSDYYDLGIQQNVGSAWTFGADAYYRKVQRLQDEGQFGSALVYSTFNYEFGRVKGLELTANYEQGPWSAYVNLAFSRAMGKRIVTSQYNFAPEDLAYVYNNFIFLDHDQAMSSSGGVSYAINGNTKVGADYLAGSGLRKDGLVPNGASVPSYFQLNLSVSHDFDFASTGKLHTQLAVINALDHVYELRDGSGIGVGAPQFGPRRGLYLSLQKDF
;
A
#
# COMPACT_ATOMS: atom_id res chain seq x y z
N MET A 1 33.00 14.62 2.80
CA MET A 1 31.73 14.02 2.96
C MET A 1 31.95 12.53 2.95
N LYS A 2 31.75 11.88 4.06
CA LYS A 2 32.15 10.48 4.30
C LYS A 2 30.95 9.58 4.01
N PRO A 3 31.06 8.49 3.24
CA PRO A 3 30.00 7.51 3.14
C PRO A 3 29.80 6.84 4.51
N SER A 4 28.55 6.64 4.89
CA SER A 4 28.19 6.11 6.19
C SER A 4 28.72 4.69 6.38
N LEU A 5 29.29 4.43 7.53
CA LEU A 5 29.91 3.18 7.97
C LEU A 5 28.99 1.92 7.94
N LEU A 6 27.73 2.06 7.58
CA LEU A 6 26.78 0.93 7.51
C LEU A 6 26.93 0.07 6.24
N ALA A 7 27.43 0.65 5.15
CA ALA A 7 27.68 -0.12 3.90
C ALA A 7 28.95 -0.98 3.98
N LEU A 8 29.86 -0.65 4.89
CA LEU A 8 31.12 -1.39 5.04
C LEU A 8 31.00 -2.59 5.99
N SER A 9 30.01 -2.60 6.89
CA SER A 9 29.82 -3.68 7.86
C SER A 9 29.16 -4.92 7.26
N LEU A 10 28.41 -4.78 6.17
CA LEU A 10 27.76 -5.91 5.49
C LEU A 10 28.74 -6.66 4.54
N ALA A 11 29.75 -5.98 4.04
CA ALA A 11 30.76 -6.58 3.16
C ALA A 11 31.85 -7.41 3.92
N LEU A 12 32.00 -7.16 5.23
CA LEU A 12 32.96 -7.91 6.04
C LEU A 12 32.40 -9.19 6.68
N ALA A 13 31.08 -9.35 6.73
CA ALA A 13 30.44 -10.56 7.27
C ALA A 13 30.32 -11.72 6.26
N LEU A 14 30.59 -11.48 4.98
CA LEU A 14 30.53 -12.49 3.91
C LEU A 14 31.88 -13.12 3.56
N GLY A 15 32.92 -12.79 4.27
CA GLY A 15 34.31 -13.16 3.92
C GLY A 15 34.91 -14.40 4.62
N THR A 16 34.22 -15.11 5.52
CA THR A 16 34.83 -16.18 6.31
C THR A 16 34.04 -17.50 6.40
N ALA A 17 33.41 -17.93 5.33
CA ALA A 17 32.83 -19.27 5.26
C ALA A 17 33.19 -19.96 3.94
N ALA A 18 34.47 -20.21 3.73
CA ALA A 18 34.92 -21.13 2.70
C ALA A 18 36.16 -21.86 3.22
N ALA A 19 35.98 -23.08 3.68
CA ALA A 19 36.92 -24.21 3.58
C ALA A 19 36.49 -25.33 4.53
N HIS A 20 35.88 -26.38 3.97
CA HIS A 20 36.41 -27.75 4.09
C HIS A 20 35.42 -28.69 3.39
N ALA A 21 35.78 -29.04 2.17
CA ALA A 21 35.29 -30.21 1.47
C ALA A 21 36.33 -31.32 1.60
N THR A 22 35.94 -32.52 1.93
CA THR A 22 36.67 -33.74 1.58
C THR A 22 35.71 -34.85 1.17
N ASP A 23 35.78 -35.17 -0.09
CA ASP A 23 35.75 -36.45 -0.81
C ASP A 23 35.14 -37.69 -0.09
N THR A 24 34.37 -38.56 -0.70
CA THR A 24 34.34 -39.17 -2.04
C THR A 24 33.12 -40.11 -2.18
N PRO A 25 32.84 -40.61 -3.38
CA PRO A 25 31.57 -41.21 -3.83
C PRO A 25 31.66 -42.77 -3.91
N PRO A 26 30.96 -43.54 -4.75
CA PRO A 26 29.63 -43.49 -5.34
C PRO A 26 28.88 -44.86 -5.30
N SER A 27 27.73 -44.96 -5.90
CA SER A 27 27.26 -46.01 -6.84
C SER A 27 25.75 -46.14 -6.74
N ALA A 28 25.07 -45.84 -7.75
CA ALA A 28 24.71 -46.56 -8.98
C ALA A 28 23.64 -47.65 -8.84
N ASN A 29 22.68 -47.49 -9.66
CA ASN A 29 21.84 -48.42 -10.40
C ASN A 29 20.36 -48.45 -9.98
N VAL A 30 19.55 -48.05 -10.86
CA VAL A 30 19.01 -48.50 -12.18
C VAL A 30 17.62 -49.10 -12.09
N ALA A 31 16.78 -48.51 -12.91
CA ALA A 31 15.74 -49.08 -13.77
C ALA A 31 14.38 -49.47 -13.18
N SER A 32 13.39 -48.77 -13.60
CA SER A 32 12.44 -49.08 -14.70
C SER A 32 11.32 -50.06 -14.29
N SER A 33 10.13 -49.68 -14.45
CA SER A 33 9.26 -49.94 -15.57
C SER A 33 7.79 -49.82 -15.19
N ALA A 34 7.08 -49.44 -16.17
CA ALA A 34 5.67 -49.16 -16.32
C ALA A 34 4.72 -50.38 -16.16
N THR A 35 3.44 -49.97 -16.24
CA THR A 35 2.22 -50.69 -16.55
C THR A 35 1.39 -51.12 -15.33
N GLY A 36 0.13 -50.77 -15.15
CA GLY A 36 -0.97 -50.66 -16.05
C GLY A 36 -2.22 -51.16 -15.37
N ALA A 37 -3.30 -50.46 -15.51
CA ALA A 37 -4.68 -50.96 -15.62
C ALA A 37 -5.52 -51.42 -14.41
N ASN A 38 -6.58 -50.62 -14.23
CA ASN A 38 -8.00 -51.02 -14.04
C ASN A 38 -8.47 -51.99 -12.93
N GLY A 39 -9.49 -51.49 -12.25
CA GLY A 39 -10.57 -52.37 -11.83
C GLY A 39 -11.24 -52.06 -10.51
N ASP A 40 -12.32 -51.35 -10.60
CA ASP A 40 -13.66 -51.66 -10.06
C ASP A 40 -13.90 -51.87 -8.55
N ASP A 41 -14.84 -51.04 -8.10
CA ASP A 41 -15.90 -51.20 -7.10
C ASP A 41 -15.78 -52.23 -5.95
N THR A 42 -15.96 -51.72 -4.74
CA THR A 42 -17.14 -52.04 -3.90
C THR A 42 -17.11 -51.33 -2.55
N ILE A 43 -18.25 -50.76 -2.19
CA ILE A 43 -18.61 -50.21 -0.89
C ILE A 43 -18.63 -51.36 0.16
N ASP A 44 -17.95 -51.19 1.29
CA ASP A 44 -18.28 -51.91 2.50
C ASP A 44 -18.27 -51.01 3.75
N HIS A 45 -19.41 -50.98 4.40
CA HIS A 45 -19.63 -50.40 5.72
C HIS A 45 -19.16 -51.39 6.81
N GLY A 46 -18.30 -50.94 7.69
CA GLY A 46 -18.19 -51.63 8.95
C GLY A 46 -16.92 -51.41 9.79
N SER A 47 -17.17 -50.89 10.97
CA SER A 47 -16.41 -51.12 12.19
C SER A 47 -15.24 -50.22 12.56
N ARG A 48 -15.55 -49.34 13.48
CA ARG A 48 -14.62 -48.58 14.34
C ARG A 48 -13.65 -49.53 15.07
N ASN A 49 -12.35 -49.33 14.80
CA ASN A 49 -11.30 -49.65 15.77
C ASN A 49 -10.24 -48.56 15.67
N LYS A 50 -10.29 -47.59 16.58
CA LYS A 50 -9.26 -46.55 16.73
C LYS A 50 -8.00 -47.20 17.30
N ARG A 51 -7.04 -47.52 16.44
CA ARG A 51 -5.64 -47.68 16.85
C ARG A 51 -5.04 -46.29 16.97
N PRO A 52 -4.15 -46.02 17.97
CA PRO A 52 -3.45 -44.73 18.04
C PRO A 52 -2.63 -44.55 16.75
N LYS A 53 -2.89 -43.44 16.02
CA LYS A 53 -2.06 -43.05 14.87
C LYS A 53 -0.65 -42.86 15.40
N LYS A 54 0.34 -43.58 14.85
CA LYS A 54 1.75 -43.24 14.95
C LYS A 54 1.88 -41.76 14.56
N VAL A 55 2.49 -40.97 15.42
CA VAL A 55 2.91 -39.60 15.09
C VAL A 55 3.85 -39.77 13.90
N GLN A 56 3.42 -39.31 12.74
CA GLN A 56 4.21 -39.27 11.53
C GLN A 56 5.12 -38.07 11.68
N ASP A 57 6.41 -38.28 11.67
CA ASP A 57 7.41 -37.21 11.68
C ASP A 57 7.22 -36.42 10.37
N LEU A 58 6.68 -35.21 10.48
CA LEU A 58 6.43 -34.34 9.35
C LEU A 58 7.72 -33.54 9.10
N GLY A 59 8.19 -33.47 7.88
CA GLY A 59 9.32 -32.62 7.52
C GLY A 59 9.01 -31.12 7.79
N ALA A 60 10.02 -30.29 8.00
CA ALA A 60 9.85 -28.86 8.32
C ALA A 60 9.01 -28.10 7.30
N VAL A 61 9.07 -28.47 6.02
CA VAL A 61 8.24 -27.88 4.95
C VAL A 61 6.76 -28.16 5.17
N ASP A 62 6.38 -29.41 5.53
CA ASP A 62 4.98 -29.76 5.79
C ASP A 62 4.44 -29.07 7.05
N VAL A 63 5.27 -28.90 8.09
CA VAL A 63 4.92 -28.19 9.32
C VAL A 63 4.74 -26.72 9.02
N SER A 64 5.64 -26.10 8.27
CA SER A 64 5.57 -24.69 7.87
C SER A 64 4.31 -24.41 7.05
N ALA A 65 4.00 -25.25 6.06
CA ALA A 65 2.79 -25.13 5.25
C ALA A 65 1.50 -25.23 6.08
N LYS A 66 1.46 -26.11 7.08
CA LYS A 66 0.31 -26.21 8.01
C LYS A 66 0.15 -24.97 8.87
N LEU A 67 1.26 -24.42 9.38
CA LEU A 67 1.23 -23.18 10.16
C LEU A 67 0.83 -21.99 9.29
N ASP A 68 1.26 -21.91 8.03
CA ASP A 68 0.83 -20.89 7.09
C ASP A 68 -0.65 -21.00 6.74
N GLN A 69 -1.15 -22.22 6.55
CA GLN A 69 -2.59 -22.48 6.38
C GLN A 69 -3.38 -22.07 7.63
N ALA A 70 -2.90 -22.41 8.83
CA ALA A 70 -3.53 -22.00 10.09
C ALA A 70 -3.52 -20.49 10.27
N ARG A 71 -2.43 -19.80 9.91
CA ARG A 71 -2.36 -18.33 9.91
C ARG A 71 -3.38 -17.72 8.94
N ASN A 72 -3.47 -18.25 7.73
CA ASN A 72 -4.45 -17.77 6.76
C ASN A 72 -5.89 -18.04 7.21
N ALA A 73 -6.12 -19.13 7.95
CA ALA A 73 -7.42 -19.47 8.54
C ALA A 73 -7.82 -18.58 9.74
N LEU A 74 -6.90 -17.77 10.29
CA LEU A 74 -7.26 -16.70 11.24
C LEU A 74 -8.13 -15.62 10.57
N SER A 75 -8.02 -15.46 9.26
CA SER A 75 -8.87 -14.57 8.45
C SER A 75 -9.99 -15.39 7.83
N PRO A 76 -11.26 -14.98 7.96
CA PRO A 76 -12.37 -15.72 7.35
C PRO A 76 -12.34 -15.61 5.83
N ASP A 77 -12.86 -16.60 5.14
CA ASP A 77 -13.28 -16.44 3.74
C ASP A 77 -14.42 -15.44 3.70
N THR A 78 -14.15 -14.28 3.18
CA THR A 78 -15.05 -13.13 3.28
C THR A 78 -16.16 -13.19 2.25
N GLY A 79 -17.35 -12.76 2.64
CA GLY A 79 -18.41 -12.40 1.71
C GLY A 79 -18.21 -11.00 1.12
N SER A 80 -16.99 -10.53 0.95
CA SER A 80 -16.61 -9.22 0.43
C SER A 80 -15.73 -9.37 -0.79
N SER A 81 -15.50 -8.28 -1.53
CA SER A 81 -14.63 -8.27 -2.69
C SER A 81 -13.19 -8.59 -2.32
N GLN A 82 -12.60 -9.51 -3.04
CA GLN A 82 -11.20 -9.92 -2.86
C GLN A 82 -10.52 -9.95 -4.23
N TYR A 83 -9.43 -9.23 -4.37
CA TYR A 83 -8.57 -9.29 -5.54
C TYR A 83 -7.18 -9.79 -5.16
N VAL A 84 -6.73 -10.85 -5.82
CA VAL A 84 -5.44 -11.50 -5.51
C VAL A 84 -4.45 -11.24 -6.63
N ILE A 85 -3.27 -10.71 -6.27
CA ILE A 85 -2.13 -10.53 -7.17
C ILE A 85 -1.02 -11.43 -6.62
N ASP A 86 -0.77 -12.56 -7.27
CA ASP A 86 0.27 -13.49 -6.89
C ASP A 86 1.64 -13.09 -7.49
N GLN A 87 2.69 -13.79 -7.08
CA GLN A 87 4.03 -13.57 -7.59
C GLN A 87 4.10 -13.67 -9.13
N LYS A 88 3.37 -14.63 -9.73
CA LYS A 88 3.33 -14.83 -11.19
C LYS A 88 2.75 -13.60 -11.90
N ALA A 89 1.68 -13.03 -11.34
CA ALA A 89 1.07 -11.80 -11.86
C ALA A 89 2.04 -10.61 -11.77
N ILE A 90 2.75 -10.45 -10.63
CA ILE A 90 3.78 -9.41 -10.47
C ILE A 90 4.91 -9.58 -11.49
N GLU A 91 5.40 -10.79 -11.71
CA GLU A 91 6.47 -11.07 -12.67
C GLU A 91 6.04 -10.86 -14.14
N GLN A 92 4.75 -10.88 -14.42
CA GLN A 92 4.19 -10.58 -15.75
C GLN A 92 4.06 -9.09 -16.03
N LEU A 93 4.12 -8.23 -15.01
CA LEU A 93 4.14 -6.77 -15.20
C LEU A 93 5.42 -6.35 -15.94
N PRO A 94 5.41 -5.22 -16.66
CA PRO A 94 6.51 -4.80 -17.50
C PRO A 94 7.87 -4.67 -16.80
N LEU A 95 7.89 -4.26 -15.53
CA LEU A 95 9.12 -4.17 -14.72
C LEU A 95 9.31 -5.39 -13.81
N GLY A 96 8.44 -6.41 -13.90
CA GLY A 96 8.48 -7.60 -13.05
C GLY A 96 8.50 -7.25 -11.57
N SER A 97 9.35 -7.93 -10.80
CA SER A 97 9.55 -7.66 -9.36
C SER A 97 10.16 -6.28 -9.06
N SER A 98 10.62 -5.54 -10.08
CA SER A 98 11.07 -4.13 -9.92
C SER A 98 9.94 -3.12 -10.05
N THR A 99 8.71 -3.57 -10.35
CA THR A 99 7.50 -2.72 -10.37
C THR A 99 7.27 -2.10 -9.00
N PRO A 100 7.09 -0.78 -8.86
CA PRO A 100 6.75 -0.16 -7.58
C PRO A 100 5.45 -0.71 -7.00
N MET A 101 5.32 -0.78 -5.67
CA MET A 101 4.17 -1.39 -4.99
C MET A 101 2.83 -0.73 -5.36
N ASN A 102 2.79 0.58 -5.52
CA ASN A 102 1.60 1.30 -5.99
C ASN A 102 1.18 0.86 -7.39
N GLN A 103 2.13 0.67 -8.31
CA GLN A 103 1.85 0.20 -9.68
C GLN A 103 1.34 -1.25 -9.70
N VAL A 104 1.77 -2.08 -8.75
CA VAL A 104 1.20 -3.42 -8.55
C VAL A 104 -0.26 -3.31 -8.12
N LEU A 105 -0.58 -2.46 -7.15
CA LEU A 105 -1.95 -2.30 -6.64
C LEU A 105 -2.89 -1.62 -7.65
N LEU A 106 -2.39 -0.78 -8.55
CA LEU A 106 -3.18 -0.19 -9.65
C LEU A 106 -3.73 -1.23 -10.64
N GLN A 107 -3.24 -2.47 -10.59
CA GLN A 107 -3.79 -3.56 -11.38
C GLN A 107 -5.10 -4.11 -10.79
N ALA A 108 -5.47 -3.73 -9.57
CA ALA A 108 -6.75 -4.12 -8.96
C ALA A 108 -7.90 -3.20 -9.39
N PRO A 109 -9.16 -3.68 -9.41
CA PRO A 109 -10.31 -2.86 -9.76
C PRO A 109 -10.52 -1.73 -8.75
N GLY A 110 -11.01 -0.58 -9.21
CA GLY A 110 -11.36 0.55 -8.35
C GLY A 110 -10.19 1.28 -7.70
N VAL A 111 -8.94 0.90 -8.01
CA VAL A 111 -7.73 1.57 -7.54
C VAL A 111 -7.32 2.66 -8.52
N VAL A 112 -7.05 3.86 -8.01
CA VAL A 112 -6.68 5.04 -8.79
C VAL A 112 -5.43 5.65 -8.19
N GLN A 113 -4.51 6.11 -9.03
CA GLN A 113 -3.34 6.87 -8.61
C GLN A 113 -3.67 8.34 -8.53
N ASP A 114 -3.21 8.95 -7.47
CA ASP A 114 -3.19 10.39 -7.25
C ASP A 114 -1.77 10.95 -7.23
N SER A 115 -1.64 12.19 -6.79
CA SER A 115 -0.38 12.88 -6.56
C SER A 115 0.61 12.04 -5.77
N TYR A 116 1.87 12.09 -6.17
CA TYR A 116 3.00 11.49 -5.44
C TYR A 116 2.87 9.97 -5.23
N GLY A 117 2.23 9.30 -6.18
CA GLY A 117 2.04 7.86 -6.13
C GLY A 117 1.05 7.37 -5.08
N GLN A 118 0.27 8.26 -4.45
CA GLN A 118 -0.80 7.87 -3.53
C GLN A 118 -1.87 7.04 -4.24
N LEU A 119 -2.50 6.14 -3.50
CA LEU A 119 -3.55 5.27 -4.00
C LEU A 119 -4.87 5.56 -3.31
N HIS A 120 -5.92 5.64 -4.11
CA HIS A 120 -7.30 5.71 -3.67
C HIS A 120 -8.04 4.45 -4.11
N VAL A 121 -8.73 3.81 -3.19
CA VAL A 121 -9.56 2.63 -3.49
C VAL A 121 -11.02 3.01 -3.31
N ARG A 122 -11.82 2.80 -4.36
CA ARG A 122 -13.25 3.13 -4.36
C ARG A 122 -13.55 4.59 -4.02
N GLY A 123 -12.63 5.51 -4.35
CA GLY A 123 -12.77 6.94 -4.05
C GLY A 123 -12.64 7.27 -2.56
N ASP A 124 -11.89 6.50 -1.79
CA ASP A 124 -11.51 6.79 -0.42
C ASP A 124 -10.06 7.28 -0.36
N HIS A 125 -9.77 8.33 0.39
CA HIS A 125 -8.46 8.96 0.41
C HIS A 125 -7.49 8.15 1.25
N ALA A 126 -6.42 7.63 0.62
CA ALA A 126 -5.24 7.00 1.23
C ALA A 126 -5.49 6.12 2.49
N ASN A 127 -6.73 5.66 2.69
CA ASN A 127 -7.23 5.00 3.89
C ASN A 127 -7.02 3.48 3.81
N LEU A 128 -5.79 3.06 3.51
CA LEU A 128 -5.38 1.67 3.34
C LEU A 128 -4.79 1.10 4.62
N GLN A 129 -5.14 -0.14 4.95
CA GLN A 129 -4.48 -0.89 6.01
C GLN A 129 -3.52 -1.91 5.40
N TYR A 130 -2.24 -1.81 5.73
CA TYR A 130 -1.26 -2.81 5.34
C TYR A 130 -1.11 -3.89 6.41
N ARG A 131 -1.17 -5.15 6.00
CA ARG A 131 -0.87 -6.32 6.82
C ARG A 131 0.24 -7.13 6.17
N ILE A 132 1.17 -7.62 6.98
CA ILE A 132 2.21 -8.55 6.53
C ILE A 132 2.09 -9.81 7.38
N ASN A 133 1.84 -10.95 6.73
CA ASN A 133 1.64 -12.23 7.40
C ASN A 133 0.59 -12.15 8.52
N GLY A 134 -0.54 -11.44 8.27
CA GLY A 134 -1.64 -11.25 9.21
C GLY A 134 -1.44 -10.15 10.26
N VAL A 135 -0.24 -9.57 10.40
CA VAL A 135 0.05 -8.51 11.37
C VAL A 135 -0.16 -7.14 10.75
N ILE A 136 -0.88 -6.26 11.45
CA ILE A 136 -1.08 -4.87 11.07
C ILE A 136 0.26 -4.14 11.18
N ILE A 137 0.74 -3.58 10.08
CA ILE A 137 1.86 -2.64 10.08
C ILE A 137 1.26 -1.25 10.20
N PRO A 138 1.57 -0.50 11.27
CA PRO A 138 1.11 0.88 11.39
C PRO A 138 1.55 1.70 10.17
N GLU A 139 0.76 2.69 9.81
CA GLU A 139 1.04 3.57 8.70
C GLU A 139 2.36 4.32 8.88
N SER A 140 2.95 4.73 7.77
CA SER A 140 4.17 5.54 7.77
C SER A 140 3.87 6.94 7.24
N ILE A 141 4.67 7.92 7.67
CA ILE A 141 4.60 9.31 7.19
C ILE A 141 5.05 9.42 5.73
N SER A 142 5.47 8.33 5.10
CA SER A 142 6.00 8.37 3.74
C SER A 142 5.02 9.06 2.79
N GLY A 143 5.44 10.20 2.24
CA GLY A 143 4.69 10.93 1.22
C GLY A 143 4.97 10.38 -0.18
N PHE A 144 6.23 10.11 -0.50
CA PHE A 144 6.69 9.75 -1.84
C PHE A 144 7.28 8.34 -1.90
N GLY A 145 7.92 7.88 -0.83
CA GLY A 145 8.65 6.61 -0.78
C GLY A 145 7.72 5.43 -0.50
N GLN A 146 7.75 4.44 -1.38
CA GLN A 146 7.08 3.16 -1.13
C GLN A 146 7.92 2.33 -0.16
N THR A 147 7.41 2.04 1.04
CA THR A 147 8.18 1.32 2.07
C THR A 147 8.45 -0.13 1.70
N LEU A 148 7.50 -0.80 1.05
CA LEU A 148 7.58 -2.23 0.72
C LEU A 148 8.12 -2.46 -0.69
N ASP A 149 8.96 -3.49 -0.83
CA ASP A 149 9.49 -3.95 -2.10
C ASP A 149 8.70 -5.19 -2.58
N PRO A 150 8.13 -5.21 -3.79
CA PRO A 150 7.40 -6.37 -4.31
C PRO A 150 8.21 -7.67 -4.39
N ARG A 151 9.54 -7.61 -4.36
CA ARG A 151 10.40 -8.81 -4.28
C ARG A 151 10.15 -9.65 -3.03
N THR A 152 9.62 -9.03 -1.95
CA THR A 152 9.26 -9.73 -0.71
C THR A 152 8.00 -10.55 -0.82
N ILE A 153 7.19 -10.31 -1.84
CA ILE A 153 5.79 -10.71 -1.91
C ILE A 153 5.66 -12.08 -2.57
N GLN A 154 4.96 -13.00 -1.92
CA GLN A 154 4.42 -14.22 -2.51
C GLN A 154 3.04 -13.97 -3.12
N ASN A 155 2.16 -13.27 -2.38
CA ASN A 155 0.89 -12.77 -2.88
C ASN A 155 0.44 -11.53 -2.11
N VAL A 156 -0.39 -10.72 -2.76
CA VAL A 156 -1.12 -9.59 -2.17
C VAL A 156 -2.59 -9.85 -2.37
N LYS A 157 -3.37 -9.72 -1.30
CA LYS A 157 -4.83 -9.68 -1.36
C LYS A 157 -5.28 -8.26 -1.08
N LEU A 158 -5.96 -7.65 -2.02
CA LEU A 158 -6.70 -6.42 -1.78
C LEU A 158 -8.11 -6.81 -1.35
N LEU A 159 -8.47 -6.49 -0.11
CA LEU A 159 -9.77 -6.78 0.49
C LEU A 159 -10.50 -5.47 0.69
N ASP A 160 -11.69 -5.34 0.15
CA ASP A 160 -12.53 -4.15 0.29
C ASP A 160 -14.01 -4.51 0.46
N GLY A 161 -14.89 -3.52 0.65
CA GLY A 161 -16.30 -3.75 0.84
C GLY A 161 -16.71 -3.97 2.30
N ALA A 162 -17.71 -4.83 2.52
CA ALA A 162 -18.26 -5.11 3.84
C ALA A 162 -17.43 -6.19 4.57
N LEU A 163 -16.23 -5.83 5.03
CA LEU A 163 -15.29 -6.75 5.68
C LEU A 163 -15.78 -7.23 7.06
N PRO A 164 -15.41 -8.46 7.48
CA PRO A 164 -15.67 -9.02 8.81
C PRO A 164 -15.09 -8.19 9.97
N ALA A 165 -15.50 -8.50 11.20
CA ALA A 165 -15.16 -7.73 12.41
C ALA A 165 -13.66 -7.71 12.74
N GLN A 166 -12.90 -8.66 12.27
CA GLN A 166 -11.44 -8.70 12.37
C GLN A 166 -10.77 -7.48 11.71
N TYR A 167 -11.37 -6.94 10.65
CA TYR A 167 -10.84 -5.80 9.91
C TYR A 167 -11.47 -4.50 10.42
N GLY A 168 -10.67 -3.45 10.55
CA GLY A 168 -11.13 -2.16 11.05
C GLY A 168 -10.04 -1.11 11.06
N LEU A 169 -10.34 0.07 11.59
CA LEU A 169 -9.48 1.25 11.67
C LEU A 169 -9.20 1.94 10.33
N ARG A 170 -9.38 1.24 9.20
CA ARG A 170 -9.30 1.77 7.83
C ARG A 170 -10.44 1.18 7.02
N THR A 171 -10.94 1.94 6.06
CA THR A 171 -12.19 1.63 5.33
C THR A 171 -12.02 1.48 3.84
N ALA A 172 -10.97 2.05 3.24
CA ALA A 172 -10.76 1.97 1.80
C ALA A 172 -10.51 0.53 1.37
N ALA A 173 -9.45 -0.08 1.92
CA ALA A 173 -9.13 -1.48 1.70
C ALA A 173 -8.09 -1.99 2.71
N VAL A 174 -7.95 -3.31 2.76
CA VAL A 174 -6.85 -4.00 3.43
C VAL A 174 -5.94 -4.59 2.37
N VAL A 175 -4.67 -4.18 2.39
CA VAL A 175 -3.59 -4.75 1.58
C VAL A 175 -2.93 -5.83 2.43
N ASP A 176 -3.36 -7.07 2.26
CA ASP A 176 -2.87 -8.23 3.02
C ASP A 176 -1.78 -8.95 2.23
N ILE A 177 -0.55 -8.86 2.73
CA ILE A 177 0.66 -9.34 2.07
C ILE A 177 1.13 -10.62 2.74
N THR A 178 1.26 -11.68 1.95
CA THR A 178 2.00 -12.89 2.34
C THR A 178 3.40 -12.79 1.78
N THR A 179 4.42 -12.93 2.63
CA THR A 179 5.81 -12.87 2.22
C THR A 179 6.32 -14.21 1.72
N LYS A 180 7.37 -14.17 0.90
CA LYS A 180 8.14 -15.36 0.53
C LYS A 180 8.80 -15.98 1.75
N SER A 181 8.91 -17.30 1.77
CA SER A 181 9.52 -18.10 2.83
C SER A 181 10.71 -18.89 2.30
N GLY A 182 11.75 -19.02 3.12
CA GLY A 182 12.91 -19.86 2.78
C GLY A 182 12.54 -21.34 2.66
N HIS A 183 11.54 -21.82 3.42
CA HIS A 183 11.07 -23.20 3.32
C HIS A 183 10.43 -23.51 1.95
N ASP A 184 9.72 -22.54 1.36
CA ASP A 184 9.03 -22.72 0.06
C ASP A 184 10.00 -22.62 -1.12
N LEU A 185 11.06 -21.81 -0.98
CA LEU A 185 12.01 -21.52 -2.05
C LEU A 185 13.21 -22.47 -2.07
N GLY A 186 13.45 -23.20 -0.98
CA GLY A 186 14.69 -23.95 -0.77
C GLY A 186 15.86 -23.05 -0.36
N ASN A 187 17.11 -23.46 -0.59
CA ASN A 187 18.28 -22.66 -0.30
C ASN A 187 18.83 -22.01 -1.56
N GLY A 188 19.03 -20.69 -1.53
CA GLY A 188 19.51 -19.96 -2.68
C GLY A 188 19.52 -18.45 -2.48
N GLY A 189 19.71 -17.76 -3.60
CA GLY A 189 19.69 -16.31 -3.64
C GLY A 189 19.59 -15.81 -5.07
N SER A 190 19.43 -14.49 -5.20
CA SER A 190 19.49 -13.81 -6.48
C SER A 190 20.22 -12.49 -6.38
N VAL A 191 20.87 -12.09 -7.45
CA VAL A 191 21.38 -10.74 -7.65
C VAL A 191 20.79 -10.19 -8.94
N GLY A 192 20.35 -8.94 -8.91
CA GLY A 192 19.72 -8.33 -10.06
C GLY A 192 20.08 -6.86 -10.22
N ILE A 193 19.78 -6.35 -11.41
CA ILE A 193 19.90 -4.94 -11.74
C ILE A 193 18.84 -4.58 -12.77
N THR A 194 18.14 -3.47 -12.54
CA THR A 194 17.28 -2.85 -13.54
C THR A 194 17.84 -1.48 -13.87
N GLY A 195 17.96 -1.16 -15.16
CA GLY A 195 18.42 0.14 -15.62
C GLY A 195 17.66 0.59 -16.85
N GLY A 196 17.63 1.89 -17.11
CA GLY A 196 16.87 2.39 -18.25
C GLY A 196 16.79 3.90 -18.39
N SER A 197 15.71 4.35 -18.99
CA SER A 197 15.39 5.76 -19.20
C SER A 197 15.39 6.52 -17.87
N PHE A 198 15.56 7.82 -17.92
CA PHE A 198 15.53 8.74 -16.79
C PHE A 198 16.64 8.46 -15.74
N GLY A 199 17.77 7.89 -16.17
CA GLY A 199 18.88 7.59 -15.27
C GLY A 199 18.57 6.48 -14.25
N THR A 200 17.50 5.72 -14.47
CA THR A 200 17.08 4.64 -13.56
C THR A 200 18.19 3.60 -13.41
N LEU A 201 18.51 3.30 -12.16
CA LEU A 201 19.42 2.23 -11.74
C LEU A 201 18.91 1.60 -10.45
N ASN A 202 18.58 0.30 -10.49
CA ASN A 202 18.02 -0.44 -9.35
C ASN A 202 18.72 -1.80 -9.17
N PRO A 203 19.96 -1.84 -8.61
CA PRO A 203 20.57 -3.07 -8.16
C PRO A 203 19.82 -3.65 -6.95
N ASN A 204 19.74 -4.97 -6.90
CA ASN A 204 19.07 -5.70 -5.83
C ASN A 204 19.75 -7.02 -5.51
N VAL A 205 19.51 -7.52 -4.30
CA VAL A 205 19.94 -8.83 -3.83
C VAL A 205 18.83 -9.45 -2.98
N SER A 206 18.62 -10.75 -3.15
CA SER A 206 17.76 -11.53 -2.28
C SER A 206 18.46 -12.81 -1.87
N LEU A 207 18.24 -13.23 -0.61
CA LEU A 207 18.79 -14.45 -0.03
C LEU A 207 17.68 -15.17 0.71
N TRP A 208 17.58 -16.47 0.52
CA TRP A 208 16.59 -17.29 1.19
C TRP A 208 17.14 -18.68 1.50
N GLY A 209 16.57 -19.29 2.52
CA GLY A 209 16.95 -20.63 2.88
C GLY A 209 16.36 -21.08 4.20
N GLY A 210 16.69 -22.27 4.58
CA GLY A 210 16.27 -22.84 5.83
C GLY A 210 16.80 -24.26 6.05
N ASP A 211 16.52 -24.75 7.23
CA ASP A 211 16.73 -26.14 7.64
C ASP A 211 15.45 -26.70 8.30
N ASP A 212 15.54 -27.80 9.03
CA ASP A 212 14.40 -28.41 9.70
C ASP A 212 13.67 -27.50 10.70
N ARG A 213 14.28 -26.41 11.15
CA ARG A 213 13.70 -25.50 12.14
C ARG A 213 13.73 -24.05 11.76
N TRP A 214 14.73 -23.61 10.99
CA TRP A 214 14.92 -22.22 10.60
C TRP A 214 14.46 -21.98 9.18
N SER A 215 13.81 -20.83 8.97
CA SER A 215 13.55 -20.31 7.64
C SER A 215 13.93 -18.83 7.63
N TYR A 216 14.52 -18.38 6.54
CA TYR A 216 14.82 -16.96 6.35
C TYR A 216 14.60 -16.53 4.91
N PHE A 217 14.19 -15.28 4.76
CA PHE A 217 14.13 -14.55 3.52
C PHE A 217 14.63 -13.12 3.75
N PHE A 218 15.59 -12.66 2.96
CA PHE A 218 16.10 -11.29 3.00
C PHE A 218 16.11 -10.71 1.60
N THR A 219 15.79 -9.43 1.47
CA THR A 219 16.00 -8.69 0.24
C THR A 219 16.44 -7.27 0.54
N ALA A 220 17.27 -6.71 -0.36
CA ALA A 220 17.68 -5.33 -0.33
C ALA A 220 17.81 -4.78 -1.75
N ASN A 221 17.48 -3.52 -1.92
CA ASN A 221 17.64 -2.81 -3.19
C ASN A 221 18.07 -1.35 -2.96
N TYR A 222 18.62 -0.77 -4.01
CA TYR A 222 18.90 0.64 -4.11
C TYR A 222 18.31 1.16 -5.42
N LEU A 223 17.51 2.21 -5.37
CA LEU A 223 16.97 2.90 -6.54
C LEU A 223 17.60 4.28 -6.66
N LYS A 224 18.11 4.58 -7.85
CA LYS A 224 18.41 5.93 -8.30
C LYS A 224 17.56 6.21 -9.53
N ASP A 225 16.91 7.36 -9.57
CA ASP A 225 16.12 7.82 -10.71
C ASP A 225 16.21 9.35 -10.82
N ASP A 226 16.14 9.90 -12.03
CA ASP A 226 16.07 11.32 -12.27
C ASP A 226 14.62 11.83 -12.40
N VAL A 227 13.61 10.92 -12.21
CA VAL A 227 12.18 11.22 -12.06
C VAL A 227 11.71 10.56 -10.77
N GLY A 228 11.84 11.25 -9.65
CA GLY A 228 11.52 10.74 -8.33
C GLY A 228 10.06 10.97 -7.92
N ILE A 229 9.48 12.05 -8.42
CA ILE A 229 8.11 12.48 -8.18
C ILE A 229 7.49 12.83 -9.55
N GLU A 230 6.19 12.94 -9.62
CA GLU A 230 5.52 13.32 -10.86
C GLU A 230 5.94 14.73 -11.29
N ASN A 231 6.37 14.89 -12.56
CA ASN A 231 6.80 16.15 -13.12
C ASN A 231 5.64 17.17 -13.15
N PRO A 232 5.82 18.42 -12.69
CA PRO A 232 4.79 19.45 -12.79
C PRO A 232 4.58 19.97 -14.22
N THR A 233 5.37 19.50 -15.20
CA THR A 233 5.28 19.87 -16.61
C THR A 233 5.21 18.64 -17.50
N ASP A 234 4.84 18.81 -18.76
CA ASP A 234 4.85 17.75 -19.78
C ASP A 234 6.25 17.41 -20.31
N SER A 235 7.29 17.99 -19.74
CA SER A 235 8.67 17.77 -20.17
C SER A 235 9.14 16.35 -19.94
N ARG A 236 9.93 15.80 -20.87
CA ARG A 236 10.67 14.55 -20.68
C ARG A 236 11.92 14.70 -19.80
N LYS A 237 12.26 15.92 -19.44
CA LYS A 237 13.43 16.25 -18.63
C LYS A 237 12.98 17.13 -17.47
N PRO A 238 12.50 16.54 -16.40
CA PRO A 238 12.16 17.30 -15.20
C PRO A 238 13.39 18.01 -14.66
N ILE A 239 13.16 19.15 -14.05
CA ILE A 239 14.21 19.93 -13.39
C ILE A 239 14.14 19.62 -11.90
N HIS A 240 15.29 19.28 -11.29
CA HIS A 240 15.41 19.05 -9.85
C HIS A 240 14.46 17.95 -9.31
N ASP A 241 14.50 16.74 -9.94
CA ASP A 241 13.57 15.65 -9.61
C ASP A 241 14.29 14.32 -9.32
N ARG A 242 15.56 14.37 -8.89
CA ARG A 242 16.30 13.15 -8.59
C ARG A 242 15.86 12.55 -7.28
N THR A 243 15.72 11.21 -7.30
CA THR A 243 15.54 10.39 -6.10
C THR A 243 16.68 9.40 -5.90
N ASN A 244 16.98 9.11 -4.62
CA ASN A 244 17.78 7.98 -4.20
C ASN A 244 17.04 7.26 -3.07
N GLN A 245 16.79 5.97 -3.23
CA GLN A 245 16.06 5.18 -2.24
C GLN A 245 16.84 3.89 -1.94
N SER A 246 16.87 3.50 -0.67
CA SER A 246 17.38 2.20 -0.25
C SER A 246 16.34 1.50 0.61
N LYS A 247 16.07 0.24 0.30
CA LYS A 247 15.09 -0.59 1.01
C LYS A 247 15.70 -1.91 1.40
N GLY A 248 15.28 -2.42 2.55
CA GLY A 248 15.65 -3.74 3.02
C GLY A 248 14.49 -4.36 3.78
N PHE A 249 14.32 -5.66 3.60
CA PHE A 249 13.30 -6.45 4.30
C PHE A 249 13.89 -7.79 4.71
N GLY A 250 13.46 -8.29 5.88
CA GLY A 250 13.81 -9.62 6.35
C GLY A 250 12.65 -10.29 7.08
N ASP A 251 12.51 -11.58 6.84
CA ASP A 251 11.65 -12.51 7.57
C ASP A 251 12.48 -13.67 8.03
N VAL A 252 12.54 -13.90 9.35
CA VAL A 252 13.23 -15.03 9.97
C VAL A 252 12.25 -15.75 10.86
N SER A 253 12.07 -17.05 10.67
CA SER A 253 11.20 -17.86 11.49
C SER A 253 11.90 -19.09 12.07
N TYR A 254 11.46 -19.49 13.25
CA TYR A 254 11.96 -20.65 13.99
C TYR A 254 10.81 -21.54 14.46
N LEU A 255 10.82 -22.81 14.06
CA LEU A 255 9.87 -23.82 14.52
C LEU A 255 10.29 -24.29 15.93
N ILE A 256 9.55 -23.86 16.95
CA ILE A 256 9.77 -24.30 18.34
C ILE A 256 9.40 -25.79 18.44
N ASN A 257 8.31 -26.16 17.82
CA ASN A 257 7.80 -27.52 17.64
C ASN A 257 6.82 -27.56 16.43
N ASP A 258 6.18 -28.70 16.17
CA ASP A 258 5.29 -28.90 15.01
C ASP A 258 4.02 -28.02 15.02
N ASP A 259 3.68 -27.44 16.17
CA ASP A 259 2.48 -26.64 16.37
C ASP A 259 2.80 -25.17 16.71
N THR A 260 4.07 -24.77 16.76
CA THR A 260 4.45 -23.43 17.25
C THR A 260 5.64 -22.87 16.50
N ARG A 261 5.47 -21.67 15.94
CA ARG A 261 6.50 -20.90 15.21
C ARG A 261 6.67 -19.53 15.83
N LEU A 262 7.92 -19.12 16.00
CA LEU A 262 8.30 -17.75 16.30
C LEU A 262 8.85 -17.11 15.04
N SER A 263 8.35 -15.92 14.68
CA SER A 263 8.80 -15.17 13.49
C SER A 263 9.22 -13.77 13.87
N PHE A 264 10.28 -13.28 13.22
CA PHE A 264 10.73 -11.91 13.30
C PHE A 264 10.78 -11.29 11.91
N LEU A 265 9.91 -10.29 11.72
CA LEU A 265 9.80 -9.48 10.50
C LEU A 265 10.44 -8.13 10.76
N PHE A 266 11.24 -7.61 9.81
CA PHE A 266 11.71 -6.24 9.87
C PHE A 266 11.82 -5.62 8.49
N GLY A 267 11.67 -4.30 8.45
CA GLY A 267 11.84 -3.52 7.22
C GLY A 267 12.50 -2.19 7.49
N VAL A 268 13.26 -1.71 6.51
CA VAL A 268 13.88 -0.39 6.50
C VAL A 268 13.72 0.23 5.12
N SER A 269 13.41 1.53 5.10
CA SER A 269 13.37 2.34 3.89
C SER A 269 13.95 3.70 4.19
N ASN A 270 14.91 4.15 3.36
CA ASN A 270 15.44 5.50 3.42
C ASN A 270 15.35 6.07 2.01
N SER A 271 14.74 7.22 1.88
CA SER A 271 14.50 7.88 0.59
C SER A 271 14.89 9.34 0.67
N HIS A 272 15.54 9.82 -0.37
CA HIS A 272 15.93 11.20 -0.54
C HIS A 272 15.38 11.70 -1.88
N PHE A 273 14.61 12.76 -1.84
CA PHE A 273 13.95 13.37 -2.99
C PHE A 273 14.41 14.81 -3.20
N GLN A 274 14.66 15.16 -4.43
CA GLN A 274 14.53 16.54 -4.91
C GLN A 274 13.07 16.74 -5.31
N LEU A 275 12.53 17.94 -5.06
CA LEU A 275 11.18 18.28 -5.51
C LEU A 275 11.26 18.91 -6.89
N PRO A 276 10.45 18.45 -7.85
CA PRO A 276 10.55 18.93 -9.22
C PRO A 276 10.09 20.38 -9.35
N ASN A 277 10.90 21.19 -10.05
CA ASN A 277 10.64 22.61 -10.24
C ASN A 277 9.63 22.85 -11.37
N ASN A 278 8.74 23.83 -11.17
CA ASN A 278 7.89 24.39 -12.21
C ASN A 278 8.54 25.69 -12.74
N PRO A 279 9.21 25.65 -13.92
CA PRO A 279 9.94 26.81 -14.43
C PRO A 279 9.01 27.92 -14.94
N GLY A 280 9.48 29.16 -14.91
CA GLY A 280 8.77 30.31 -15.48
C GLY A 280 7.73 30.93 -14.54
N GLN A 281 7.67 30.52 -13.28
CA GLN A 281 6.89 31.23 -12.27
C GLN A 281 7.46 32.60 -11.98
N GLN A 282 6.59 33.57 -11.67
CA GLN A 282 6.99 34.93 -11.34
C GLN A 282 6.94 35.14 -9.83
N PRO A 283 7.98 35.75 -9.21
CA PRO A 283 7.94 36.10 -7.80
C PRO A 283 6.74 37.00 -7.46
N GLN A 284 6.13 36.75 -6.33
CA GLN A 284 5.00 37.52 -5.78
C GLN A 284 5.47 38.45 -4.65
N PHE A 285 6.60 38.16 -4.04
CA PHE A 285 7.16 38.87 -2.89
C PHE A 285 8.61 39.28 -3.15
N GLY A 286 9.06 40.38 -2.56
CA GLY A 286 10.46 40.78 -2.54
C GLY A 286 11.18 40.22 -1.31
N TYR A 287 12.43 39.81 -1.45
CA TYR A 287 13.26 39.30 -0.35
C TYR A 287 14.54 40.14 -0.24
N LEU A 288 14.67 40.89 0.85
CA LEU A 288 15.79 41.85 1.05
C LEU A 288 15.96 42.75 -0.19
N ASP A 289 17.15 42.71 -0.80
CA ASP A 289 17.46 43.46 -2.06
C ASP A 289 17.20 42.59 -3.32
N THR A 290 16.72 41.34 -3.17
CA THR A 290 16.42 40.42 -4.28
C THR A 290 15.00 40.69 -4.79
N VAL A 291 14.86 41.03 -6.06
CA VAL A 291 13.55 41.31 -6.69
C VAL A 291 13.17 40.30 -7.74
N ASP A 292 14.06 39.36 -8.06
CA ASP A 292 13.88 38.34 -9.07
C ASP A 292 14.55 37.03 -8.64
N PHE A 293 13.90 35.93 -8.91
CA PHE A 293 14.40 34.57 -8.66
C PHE A 293 13.86 33.63 -9.75
N ASN A 294 14.74 32.85 -10.37
CA ASN A 294 14.30 31.90 -11.39
C ASN A 294 13.77 30.64 -10.75
N SER A 295 12.49 30.34 -10.95
CA SER A 295 11.85 29.13 -10.37
C SER A 295 12.46 27.79 -10.84
N ALA A 296 13.23 27.80 -11.95
CA ALA A 296 14.01 26.66 -12.38
C ALA A 296 15.21 26.34 -11.46
N ASP A 297 15.62 27.28 -10.61
CA ASP A 297 16.76 27.16 -9.71
C ASP A 297 16.36 26.76 -8.27
N LEU A 298 15.05 26.56 -7.99
CA LEU A 298 14.57 26.07 -6.70
C LEU A 298 15.29 24.79 -6.27
N ASN A 299 15.63 24.67 -4.98
CA ASN A 299 16.41 23.56 -4.43
C ASN A 299 15.74 22.90 -3.21
N GLU A 300 14.47 22.61 -3.34
CA GLU A 300 13.65 21.95 -2.32
C GLU A 300 13.96 20.45 -2.23
N LYS A 301 13.97 19.90 -1.02
CA LYS A 301 14.33 18.51 -0.75
C LYS A 301 13.45 17.91 0.33
N GLN A 302 13.26 16.58 0.24
CA GLN A 302 12.59 15.81 1.29
C GLN A 302 13.31 14.51 1.55
N ASP A 303 13.56 14.24 2.83
CA ASP A 303 14.09 12.98 3.31
C ASP A 303 13.00 12.19 4.04
N GLU A 304 12.85 10.91 3.71
CA GLU A 304 11.90 10.02 4.36
C GLU A 304 12.59 8.77 4.88
N ASN A 305 12.32 8.41 6.13
CA ASN A 305 12.85 7.20 6.73
C ASN A 305 11.73 6.41 7.40
N THR A 306 11.69 5.09 7.16
CA THR A 306 10.81 4.16 7.84
C THR A 306 11.59 2.95 8.31
N ARG A 307 11.34 2.53 9.54
CA ARG A 307 11.89 1.29 10.13
C ARG A 307 10.80 0.62 10.95
N PHE A 308 10.64 -0.66 10.78
CA PHE A 308 9.74 -1.45 11.62
C PHE A 308 10.32 -2.80 11.96
N GLY A 309 9.88 -3.35 13.09
CA GLY A 309 10.16 -4.72 13.51
C GLY A 309 8.95 -5.32 14.20
N VAL A 310 8.65 -6.58 13.92
CA VAL A 310 7.54 -7.34 14.48
C VAL A 310 8.04 -8.70 14.94
N LEU A 311 7.76 -9.04 16.19
CA LEU A 311 7.93 -10.39 16.72
C LEU A 311 6.56 -11.03 16.84
N ALA A 312 6.36 -12.16 16.18
CA ALA A 312 5.08 -12.88 16.15
C ALA A 312 5.26 -14.34 16.61
N LEU A 313 4.45 -14.75 17.58
CA LEU A 313 4.29 -16.14 18.01
C LEU A 313 2.99 -16.67 17.44
N GLN A 314 3.08 -17.67 16.59
CA GLN A 314 1.96 -18.37 16.00
C GLN A 314 1.93 -19.82 16.47
N GLY A 315 0.75 -20.36 16.71
CA GLY A 315 0.65 -21.75 17.13
C GLY A 315 -0.76 -22.25 17.27
N LYS A 316 -0.86 -23.42 17.90
CA LYS A 316 -2.11 -24.12 18.20
C LYS A 316 -2.20 -24.44 19.69
N LEU A 317 -3.32 -24.07 20.31
CA LEU A 317 -3.66 -24.40 21.69
C LEU A 317 -4.93 -25.24 21.73
N GLY A 318 -4.76 -26.57 21.82
CA GLY A 318 -5.86 -27.50 21.64
C GLY A 318 -6.43 -27.45 20.21
N SER A 319 -7.70 -27.04 20.06
CA SER A 319 -8.31 -26.81 18.75
C SER A 319 -8.18 -25.37 18.24
N THR A 320 -7.68 -24.44 19.05
CA THR A 320 -7.61 -23.02 18.72
C THR A 320 -6.28 -22.69 18.05
N ASP A 321 -6.34 -22.14 16.85
CA ASP A 321 -5.21 -21.52 16.19
C ASP A 321 -5.06 -20.08 16.72
N TYR A 322 -3.81 -19.62 16.91
CA TYR A 322 -3.53 -18.28 17.40
C TYR A 322 -2.31 -17.65 16.76
N GLN A 323 -2.32 -16.31 16.72
CA GLN A 323 -1.16 -15.49 16.47
C GLN A 323 -1.14 -14.31 17.45
N VAL A 324 -0.02 -14.15 18.16
CA VAL A 324 0.22 -13.00 19.04
C VAL A 324 1.48 -12.30 18.59
N SER A 325 1.40 -10.98 18.40
CA SER A 325 2.54 -10.19 17.91
C SER A 325 2.71 -8.90 18.67
N VAL A 326 3.97 -8.48 18.78
CA VAL A 326 4.36 -7.16 19.24
C VAL A 326 5.21 -6.50 18.15
N GLY A 327 4.98 -5.22 17.91
CA GLY A 327 5.65 -4.49 16.86
C GLY A 327 6.08 -3.10 17.30
N GLN A 328 7.10 -2.60 16.61
CA GLN A 328 7.52 -1.20 16.69
C GLN A 328 7.78 -0.66 15.31
N ARG A 329 7.41 0.61 15.09
CA ARG A 329 7.71 1.38 13.90
C ARG A 329 8.25 2.75 14.30
N TYR A 330 9.22 3.22 13.53
CA TYR A 330 9.68 4.61 13.52
C TYR A 330 9.62 5.14 12.11
N THR A 331 9.07 6.34 11.93
CA THR A 331 9.10 7.07 10.66
C THR A 331 9.54 8.50 10.90
N SER A 332 10.23 9.09 9.91
CA SER A 332 10.50 10.52 9.84
C SER A 332 10.31 11.02 8.42
N LEU A 333 9.93 12.29 8.32
CA LEU A 333 9.88 13.09 7.12
C LEU A 333 10.49 14.44 7.45
N ASP A 334 11.54 14.79 6.70
CA ASP A 334 12.29 16.05 6.86
C ASP A 334 12.21 16.83 5.53
N TYR A 335 11.41 17.89 5.48
CA TYR A 335 11.32 18.78 4.33
C TYR A 335 12.22 19.99 4.53
N MET A 336 13.01 20.30 3.51
CA MET A 336 13.98 21.41 3.46
C MET A 336 13.62 22.34 2.31
N PRO A 337 13.11 23.55 2.60
CA PRO A 337 12.76 24.54 1.59
C PRO A 337 13.99 25.12 0.87
N ASP A 338 13.79 25.68 -0.32
CA ASP A 338 14.63 26.77 -0.82
C ASP A 338 14.14 28.05 -0.16
N GLU A 339 14.85 28.53 0.85
CA GLU A 339 14.38 29.64 1.68
C GLU A 339 14.11 30.93 0.85
N ILE A 340 14.99 31.25 -0.09
CA ILE A 340 14.85 32.47 -0.90
C ILE A 340 13.71 32.30 -1.91
N GLY A 341 13.71 31.19 -2.64
CA GLY A 341 12.72 30.93 -3.68
C GLY A 341 11.31 30.82 -3.10
N GLU A 342 11.11 30.02 -2.06
CA GLU A 342 9.78 29.90 -1.45
C GLU A 342 9.28 31.21 -0.84
N LEU A 343 10.12 31.98 -0.17
CA LEU A 343 9.74 33.31 0.30
C LEU A 343 9.30 34.20 -0.84
N MET A 344 9.98 34.16 -1.98
CA MET A 344 9.65 35.02 -3.13
C MET A 344 8.40 34.55 -3.88
N PHE A 345 8.14 33.24 -3.97
CA PHE A 345 6.97 32.71 -4.68
C PHE A 345 5.75 32.59 -3.78
N ASN A 346 5.91 32.13 -2.54
CA ASN A 346 4.82 31.73 -1.64
C ASN A 346 4.66 32.66 -0.43
N GLY A 347 5.64 33.56 -0.15
CA GLY A 347 5.64 34.40 1.03
C GLY A 347 5.97 33.68 2.35
N VAL A 348 6.25 32.41 2.28
CA VAL A 348 6.62 31.56 3.42
C VAL A 348 7.61 30.48 2.98
N ALA A 349 8.66 30.26 3.78
CA ALA A 349 9.57 29.13 3.62
C ALA A 349 9.62 28.36 4.95
N SER A 350 9.18 27.11 4.95
CA SER A 350 9.00 26.31 6.17
C SER A 350 9.83 25.04 6.14
N THR A 351 10.82 24.93 7.04
CA THR A 351 11.41 23.60 7.33
C THR A 351 10.39 22.79 8.14
N VAL A 352 10.09 21.59 7.70
CA VAL A 352 9.15 20.67 8.37
C VAL A 352 9.87 19.40 8.77
N ASP A 353 9.81 19.08 10.07
CA ASP A 353 10.32 17.84 10.64
C ASP A 353 9.15 17.09 11.30
N ARG A 354 8.81 15.92 10.79
CA ARG A 354 7.79 15.06 11.36
C ARG A 354 8.36 13.71 11.72
N THR A 355 8.06 13.23 12.92
CA THR A 355 8.42 11.87 13.33
C THR A 355 7.22 11.17 14.00
N ASN A 356 7.11 9.86 13.81
CA ASN A 356 6.15 9.03 14.55
C ASN A 356 6.81 7.74 15.03
N ARG A 357 6.61 7.40 16.30
CA ARG A 357 6.99 6.12 16.91
C ARG A 357 5.73 5.40 17.33
N ALA A 358 5.47 4.23 16.77
CA ALA A 358 4.32 3.40 17.10
C ALA A 358 4.78 2.09 17.72
N SER A 359 4.17 1.72 18.87
CA SER A 359 4.30 0.40 19.49
C SER A 359 2.95 -0.30 19.42
N THR A 360 2.93 -1.55 18.97
CA THR A 360 1.69 -2.32 18.74
C THR A 360 1.70 -3.64 19.46
N LEU A 361 0.49 -4.07 19.84
CA LEU A 361 0.17 -5.42 20.30
C LEU A 361 -1.02 -5.91 19.51
N GLN A 362 -0.95 -7.12 18.96
CA GLN A 362 -2.07 -7.77 18.27
C GLN A 362 -2.14 -9.23 18.71
N ALA A 363 -3.35 -9.73 18.93
CA ALA A 363 -3.60 -11.14 19.21
C ALA A 363 -4.89 -11.57 18.51
N ASP A 364 -4.81 -12.59 17.67
CA ASP A 364 -5.91 -13.16 16.90
C ASP A 364 -6.02 -14.64 17.19
N PHE A 365 -7.25 -15.12 17.33
CA PHE A 365 -7.58 -16.50 17.65
C PHE A 365 -8.69 -17.01 16.73
N ALA A 366 -8.64 -18.28 16.34
CA ALA A 366 -9.69 -19.00 15.63
C ALA A 366 -9.94 -20.35 16.28
N THR A 367 -11.17 -20.57 16.76
CA THR A 367 -11.58 -21.78 17.48
C THR A 367 -12.73 -22.46 16.74
N PRO A 368 -12.53 -23.64 16.16
CA PRO A 368 -13.63 -24.43 15.63
C PRO A 368 -14.58 -24.86 16.75
N LEU A 369 -15.88 -24.63 16.57
CA LEU A 369 -16.94 -25.02 17.47
C LEU A 369 -17.86 -26.02 16.76
N GLY A 370 -17.58 -27.31 16.90
CA GLY A 370 -18.21 -28.38 16.12
C GLY A 370 -17.75 -28.36 14.66
N ASP A 371 -18.65 -28.78 13.75
CA ASP A 371 -18.32 -28.95 12.33
C ASP A 371 -18.76 -27.75 11.46
N SER A 372 -19.55 -26.81 12.03
CA SER A 372 -20.21 -25.76 11.26
C SER A 372 -19.89 -24.35 11.71
N HIS A 373 -19.21 -24.16 12.84
CA HIS A 373 -18.89 -22.84 13.36
C HIS A 373 -17.38 -22.66 13.56
N THR A 374 -16.89 -21.47 13.23
CA THR A 374 -15.54 -21.04 13.57
C THR A 374 -15.62 -19.69 14.29
N LEU A 375 -15.41 -19.71 15.59
CA LEU A 375 -15.37 -18.49 16.40
C LEU A 375 -14.00 -17.84 16.27
N ARG A 376 -13.94 -16.59 15.78
CA ARG A 376 -12.74 -15.76 15.71
C ARG A 376 -12.87 -14.59 16.66
N TYR A 377 -11.80 -14.30 17.37
CA TYR A 377 -11.76 -13.19 18.32
C TYR A 377 -10.34 -12.66 18.47
N GLY A 378 -10.22 -11.40 18.80
CA GLY A 378 -8.90 -10.81 18.94
C GLY A 378 -8.92 -9.42 19.52
N VAL A 379 -7.72 -8.93 19.79
CA VAL A 379 -7.45 -7.59 20.32
C VAL A 379 -6.31 -6.93 19.57
N TYR A 380 -6.38 -5.61 19.46
CA TYR A 380 -5.31 -4.78 18.92
C TYR A 380 -5.13 -3.55 19.81
N GLY A 381 -3.87 -3.18 20.02
CA GLY A 381 -3.51 -1.95 20.72
C GLY A 381 -2.37 -1.24 20.00
N SER A 382 -2.45 0.09 19.87
CA SER A 382 -1.38 0.95 19.38
C SER A 382 -1.16 2.11 20.34
N PHE A 383 0.12 2.40 20.60
CA PHE A 383 0.57 3.57 21.30
C PHE A 383 1.52 4.35 20.38
N GLU A 384 1.15 5.58 20.05
CA GLU A 384 1.86 6.41 19.08
C GLU A 384 2.33 7.71 19.74
N HIS A 385 3.56 8.08 19.39
CA HIS A 385 4.17 9.35 19.80
C HIS A 385 4.64 10.06 18.52
N ALA A 386 3.85 11.05 18.10
CA ALA A 386 4.13 11.86 16.93
C ALA A 386 4.69 13.22 17.34
N TYR A 387 5.71 13.67 16.65
CA TYR A 387 6.27 15.01 16.77
C TYR A 387 6.13 15.72 15.42
N SER A 388 5.78 17.00 15.45
CA SER A 388 5.77 17.90 14.30
C SER A 388 6.51 19.18 14.68
N GLY A 389 7.61 19.45 13.99
CA GLY A 389 8.40 20.66 14.06
C GLY A 389 8.22 21.46 12.78
N ASN A 390 7.87 22.75 12.92
CA ASN A 390 7.82 23.69 11.82
C ASN A 390 8.63 24.92 12.20
N ASN A 391 9.58 25.28 11.33
CA ASN A 391 10.38 26.49 11.45
C ASN A 391 10.18 27.30 10.18
N ALA A 392 9.28 28.29 10.25
CA ALA A 392 8.82 29.08 9.12
C ALA A 392 9.43 30.48 9.12
N TRP A 393 9.97 30.87 7.97
CA TRP A 393 10.26 32.26 7.65
C TRP A 393 9.08 32.84 6.87
N VAL A 394 8.57 34.02 7.29
CA VAL A 394 7.41 34.69 6.69
C VAL A 394 7.62 36.20 6.70
N PHE A 395 6.95 36.91 5.79
CA PHE A 395 7.03 38.37 5.81
C PHE A 395 6.00 39.00 6.76
N PRO A 396 6.34 40.10 7.45
CA PRO A 396 5.36 40.99 8.08
C PRO A 396 4.36 41.50 7.03
N ALA A 397 3.09 41.60 7.39
CA ALA A 397 2.04 42.15 6.56
C ALA A 397 1.47 43.43 7.13
N ASP A 398 0.94 44.28 6.25
CA ASP A 398 0.15 45.46 6.59
C ASP A 398 -1.31 45.06 6.98
N ALA A 399 -2.16 46.04 7.24
CA ALA A 399 -3.54 45.80 7.62
C ALA A 399 -4.39 45.15 6.49
N ASP A 400 -3.96 45.27 5.26
CA ASP A 400 -4.61 44.71 4.07
C ASP A 400 -4.04 43.31 3.70
N GLY A 401 -3.06 42.80 4.47
CA GLY A 401 -2.40 41.52 4.24
C GLY A 401 -1.26 41.54 3.22
N ASN A 402 -0.90 42.71 2.71
CA ASN A 402 0.21 42.85 1.75
C ASN A 402 1.55 42.83 2.49
N GLN A 403 2.61 42.42 1.80
CA GLN A 403 3.98 42.46 2.32
C GLN A 403 4.38 43.86 2.79
N ALA A 404 4.62 44.04 4.10
CA ALA A 404 5.03 45.30 4.70
C ALA A 404 6.55 45.47 4.80
N SER A 405 7.31 44.39 4.72
CA SER A 405 8.77 44.37 4.80
C SER A 405 9.35 43.25 3.95
N THR A 406 10.47 43.50 3.28
CA THR A 406 11.24 42.50 2.55
C THR A 406 12.15 41.64 3.48
N THR A 407 12.22 41.99 4.77
CA THR A 407 12.95 41.22 5.79
C THR A 407 11.97 40.27 6.47
N PRO A 408 12.12 38.94 6.31
CA PRO A 408 11.22 37.99 6.93
C PRO A 408 11.45 37.89 8.46
N ILE A 409 10.45 37.41 9.16
CA ILE A 409 10.51 37.04 10.58
C ILE A 409 10.43 35.52 10.72
N ASN A 410 10.99 34.97 11.80
CA ASN A 410 11.00 33.54 12.05
C ASN A 410 9.89 33.15 13.02
N ILE A 411 9.11 32.13 12.66
CA ILE A 411 8.04 31.56 13.52
C ILE A 411 8.33 30.07 13.72
N ILE A 412 8.45 29.69 15.01
CA ILE A 412 8.63 28.28 15.39
C ILE A 412 7.32 27.75 15.98
N ASP A 413 6.81 26.67 15.36
CA ASP A 413 5.60 25.98 15.80
C ASP A 413 5.83 24.46 15.91
N ASN A 414 6.21 24.02 17.12
CA ASN A 414 6.50 22.62 17.40
C ASN A 414 5.41 22.03 18.30
N SER A 415 5.06 20.77 18.04
CA SER A 415 4.10 20.05 18.87
C SER A 415 4.41 18.57 18.98
N THR A 416 3.82 17.96 19.99
CA THR A 416 3.87 16.53 20.23
C THR A 416 2.46 16.01 20.48
N LEU A 417 2.10 14.94 19.79
CA LEU A 417 0.84 14.25 19.93
C LEU A 417 1.06 12.82 20.44
N ILE A 418 0.22 12.40 21.38
CA ILE A 418 0.22 11.03 21.89
C ILE A 418 -1.14 10.43 21.59
N ALA A 419 -1.18 9.43 20.72
CA ALA A 419 -2.39 8.70 20.39
C ALA A 419 -2.37 7.28 20.96
N ARG A 420 -3.55 6.80 21.37
CA ARG A 420 -3.76 5.43 21.82
C ARG A 420 -4.98 4.86 21.11
N THR A 421 -4.81 3.70 20.50
CA THR A 421 -5.88 2.97 19.86
C THR A 421 -6.06 1.62 20.52
N TRP A 422 -7.30 1.25 20.85
CA TRP A 422 -7.66 -0.06 21.35
C TRP A 422 -8.81 -0.61 20.55
N SER A 423 -8.71 -1.86 20.19
CA SER A 423 -9.75 -2.58 19.47
C SER A 423 -9.92 -3.98 20.01
N ALA A 424 -11.14 -4.45 20.03
CA ALA A 424 -11.46 -5.86 20.28
C ALA A 424 -12.58 -6.31 19.35
N TYR A 425 -12.53 -7.55 18.90
CA TYR A 425 -13.57 -8.12 18.06
C TYR A 425 -13.92 -9.55 18.45
N VAL A 426 -15.14 -9.93 18.12
CA VAL A 426 -15.62 -11.31 18.12
C VAL A 426 -16.50 -11.50 16.90
N GLN A 427 -16.34 -12.62 16.21
CA GLN A 427 -17.14 -13.00 15.04
C GLN A 427 -17.27 -14.50 14.93
N ASP A 428 -18.37 -14.96 14.38
CA ASP A 428 -18.62 -16.35 14.05
C ASP A 428 -18.79 -16.51 12.55
N GLU A 429 -18.12 -17.50 12.00
CA GLU A 429 -18.32 -17.97 10.64
C GLU A 429 -19.13 -19.26 10.76
N TRP A 430 -20.39 -19.18 10.35
CA TRP A 430 -21.34 -20.28 10.39
C TRP A 430 -21.55 -20.85 8.99
N SER A 431 -21.01 -22.04 8.75
CA SER A 431 -21.34 -22.87 7.59
C SER A 431 -22.71 -23.50 7.81
N ILE A 432 -23.79 -22.80 7.39
CA ILE A 432 -25.18 -23.26 7.56
C ILE A 432 -25.39 -24.59 6.84
N ASN A 433 -24.80 -24.72 5.67
CA ASN A 433 -24.69 -25.95 4.87
C ASN A 433 -23.61 -25.73 3.79
N ASP A 434 -23.42 -26.70 2.88
CA ASP A 434 -22.41 -26.66 1.80
C ASP A 434 -22.55 -25.46 0.83
N LYS A 435 -23.69 -24.74 0.86
CA LYS A 435 -23.97 -23.62 -0.04
C LYS A 435 -24.03 -22.28 0.64
N TRP A 436 -24.21 -22.21 1.93
CA TRP A 436 -24.46 -20.96 2.64
C TRP A 436 -23.50 -20.82 3.81
N THR A 437 -22.74 -19.74 3.81
CA THR A 437 -21.87 -19.32 4.92
C THR A 437 -22.32 -17.94 5.39
N LEU A 438 -22.58 -17.79 6.68
CA LEU A 438 -22.93 -16.53 7.34
C LEU A 438 -21.78 -16.11 8.26
N ASN A 439 -21.19 -14.96 7.99
CA ASN A 439 -20.26 -14.28 8.89
C ASN A 439 -21.00 -13.21 9.67
N TYR A 440 -20.94 -13.19 10.98
CA TYR A 440 -21.51 -12.13 11.80
C TYR A 440 -20.64 -11.87 13.01
N GLY A 441 -20.54 -10.60 13.38
CA GLY A 441 -19.66 -10.23 14.47
C GLY A 441 -19.81 -8.80 14.93
N LEU A 442 -19.03 -8.47 15.92
CA LEU A 442 -19.03 -7.19 16.59
C LEU A 442 -17.59 -6.76 16.85
N ARG A 443 -17.30 -5.49 16.57
CA ARG A 443 -16.02 -4.86 16.87
C ARG A 443 -16.23 -3.61 17.71
N GLY A 444 -15.44 -3.46 18.76
CA GLY A 444 -15.34 -2.23 19.56
C GLY A 444 -14.00 -1.57 19.32
N ASP A 445 -14.02 -0.28 18.99
CA ASP A 445 -12.84 0.54 18.79
C ASP A 445 -12.87 1.74 19.70
N GLN A 446 -11.71 2.13 20.25
CA GLN A 446 -11.50 3.35 20.99
C GLN A 446 -10.21 4.01 20.51
N TYR A 447 -10.30 5.29 20.20
CA TYR A 447 -9.17 6.14 19.83
C TYR A 447 -9.10 7.32 20.80
N GLN A 448 -7.93 7.56 21.36
CA GLN A 448 -7.65 8.64 22.29
C GLN A 448 -6.49 9.49 21.77
N LEU A 449 -6.77 10.75 21.57
CA LEU A 449 -5.81 11.81 21.27
C LEU A 449 -6.12 13.00 22.18
N ALA A 450 -6.43 14.18 21.66
CA ALA A 450 -6.94 15.33 22.46
C ALA A 450 -8.33 15.05 23.05
N ARG A 451 -9.08 14.15 22.44
CA ARG A 451 -10.38 13.62 22.91
C ARG A 451 -10.40 12.11 22.80
N THR A 452 -11.34 11.48 23.48
CA THR A 452 -11.61 10.05 23.34
C THR A 452 -12.84 9.86 22.45
N GLU A 453 -12.68 9.09 21.38
CA GLU A 453 -13.77 8.66 20.51
C GLU A 453 -13.84 7.14 20.49
N SER A 454 -15.06 6.59 20.44
CA SER A 454 -15.27 5.15 20.42
C SER A 454 -16.49 4.78 19.58
N GLN A 455 -16.51 3.54 19.10
CA GLN A 455 -17.65 2.99 18.38
C GLN A 455 -17.76 1.49 18.58
N LEU A 456 -19.00 1.02 18.61
CA LEU A 456 -19.35 -0.39 18.46
C LEU A 456 -19.87 -0.61 17.03
N SER A 457 -19.27 -1.58 16.34
CA SER A 457 -19.38 -1.77 14.89
C SER A 457 -19.87 -3.18 14.57
N PRO A 458 -21.18 -3.38 14.32
CA PRO A 458 -21.72 -4.64 13.85
C PRO A 458 -21.28 -4.95 12.41
N ARG A 459 -21.15 -6.23 12.11
CA ARG A 459 -20.75 -6.79 10.82
C ARG A 459 -21.62 -7.99 10.47
N VAL A 460 -22.08 -8.08 9.23
CA VAL A 460 -22.80 -9.24 8.70
C VAL A 460 -22.40 -9.42 7.25
N GLY A 461 -22.01 -10.63 6.89
CA GLY A 461 -21.70 -11.03 5.52
C GLY A 461 -22.29 -12.40 5.21
N LEU A 462 -22.85 -12.57 4.04
CA LEU A 462 -23.46 -13.79 3.56
C LEU A 462 -22.79 -14.21 2.25
N VAL A 463 -22.34 -15.46 2.19
CA VAL A 463 -21.84 -16.09 0.96
C VAL A 463 -22.79 -17.19 0.55
N TRP A 464 -23.18 -17.20 -0.72
CA TRP A 464 -24.04 -18.20 -1.32
C TRP A 464 -23.37 -18.84 -2.53
N GLN A 465 -23.01 -20.10 -2.40
CA GLN A 465 -22.60 -20.94 -3.51
C GLN A 465 -23.84 -21.38 -4.30
N ALA A 466 -24.29 -20.53 -5.21
CA ALA A 466 -25.55 -20.72 -5.96
C ALA A 466 -25.49 -21.97 -6.85
N THR A 467 -24.33 -22.15 -7.52
CA THR A 467 -23.97 -23.36 -8.29
C THR A 467 -22.49 -23.70 -8.01
N GLU A 468 -21.99 -24.81 -8.55
CA GLU A 468 -20.54 -25.14 -8.47
C GLU A 468 -19.62 -24.08 -9.08
N SER A 469 -20.16 -23.27 -9.99
CA SER A 469 -19.41 -22.21 -10.72
C SER A 469 -19.84 -20.80 -10.38
N THR A 470 -20.86 -20.60 -9.53
CA THR A 470 -21.41 -19.26 -9.23
C THR A 470 -21.43 -19.04 -7.73
N THR A 471 -20.70 -18.01 -7.29
CA THR A 471 -20.71 -17.52 -5.90
C THR A 471 -21.33 -16.13 -5.85
N VAL A 472 -22.25 -15.92 -4.94
CA VAL A 472 -22.85 -14.60 -4.65
C VAL A 472 -22.51 -14.25 -3.21
N HIS A 473 -22.10 -13.01 -2.98
CA HIS A 473 -21.90 -12.51 -1.63
C HIS A 473 -22.63 -11.18 -1.43
N GLY A 474 -22.91 -10.88 -0.17
CA GLY A 474 -23.41 -9.57 0.21
C GLY A 474 -23.19 -9.31 1.68
N GLY A 475 -23.01 -8.05 2.04
CA GLY A 475 -22.63 -7.70 3.39
C GLY A 475 -23.05 -6.31 3.83
N TYR A 476 -23.02 -6.13 5.14
CA TYR A 476 -23.12 -4.86 5.83
C TYR A 476 -22.02 -4.74 6.87
N SER A 477 -21.33 -3.62 6.85
CA SER A 477 -20.28 -3.33 7.83
C SER A 477 -20.36 -1.89 8.30
N ARG A 478 -20.33 -1.70 9.62
CA ARG A 478 -20.11 -0.39 10.22
C ARG A 478 -18.65 -0.19 10.52
N TYR A 479 -18.07 0.96 10.13
CA TYR A 479 -16.66 1.26 10.29
C TYR A 479 -16.41 2.45 11.20
N PHE A 480 -15.28 2.42 11.89
CA PHE A 480 -14.72 3.50 12.67
C PHE A 480 -13.27 3.71 12.23
N THR A 481 -12.95 4.91 11.73
CA THR A 481 -11.65 5.24 11.20
C THR A 481 -11.10 6.46 11.90
N PRO A 482 -10.12 6.30 12.80
CA PRO A 482 -9.41 7.44 13.39
C PRO A 482 -8.53 8.11 12.33
N PRO A 483 -8.29 9.44 12.45
CA PRO A 483 -7.30 10.09 11.59
C PRO A 483 -5.90 9.52 11.85
N ALA A 484 -5.07 9.49 10.82
CA ALA A 484 -3.66 9.13 10.96
C ALA A 484 -2.97 10.16 11.85
N THR A 485 -2.33 9.70 12.95
CA THR A 485 -1.78 10.59 13.98
C THR A 485 -0.72 11.52 13.43
N GLU A 486 0.12 11.04 12.53
CA GLU A 486 1.18 11.78 11.87
C GLU A 486 0.69 12.85 10.88
N MET A 487 -0.52 12.71 10.37
CA MET A 487 -1.13 13.63 9.42
C MET A 487 -1.91 14.76 10.11
N ILE A 488 -2.00 14.75 11.43
CA ILE A 488 -2.66 15.81 12.18
C ILE A 488 -1.70 16.97 12.30
N ALA A 489 -1.99 18.04 11.56
CA ALA A 489 -1.24 19.29 11.71
C ALA A 489 -1.48 19.85 13.11
N SER A 490 -0.39 20.23 13.76
CA SER A 490 -0.43 21.05 14.93
C SER A 490 -0.05 22.46 14.52
N SER A 491 -1.00 23.31 14.29
CA SER A 491 -0.71 24.71 14.00
C SER A 491 -1.32 25.59 15.07
N ASN A 492 -0.51 26.43 15.65
CA ASN A 492 -1.01 27.60 16.36
C ASN A 492 -1.10 28.74 15.34
N ILE A 493 -2.23 28.78 14.61
CA ILE A 493 -2.49 29.74 13.54
C ILE A 493 -2.29 31.20 13.98
N ALA A 494 -2.56 31.51 15.25
CA ALA A 494 -2.37 32.86 15.81
C ALA A 494 -0.91 33.32 15.81
N LYS A 495 0.06 32.44 15.69
CA LYS A 495 1.47 32.84 15.55
C LYS A 495 1.76 33.54 14.22
N PHE A 496 0.92 33.31 13.20
CA PHE A 496 1.05 33.91 11.87
C PHE A 496 0.26 35.20 11.71
N ASP A 497 -0.44 35.69 12.75
CA ASP A 497 -1.15 36.96 12.71
C ASP A 497 -0.20 38.11 12.36
N GLY A 498 -0.63 39.00 11.46
CA GLY A 498 0.18 40.11 10.98
C GLY A 498 1.32 39.75 10.04
N THR A 499 1.24 38.55 9.42
CA THR A 499 2.18 38.12 8.37
C THR A 499 1.47 37.89 7.05
N THR A 500 2.24 37.76 5.96
CA THR A 500 1.71 37.41 4.63
C THR A 500 1.09 36.01 4.58
N ASN A 501 1.31 35.19 5.61
CA ASN A 501 0.74 33.87 5.76
C ASN A 501 -0.29 33.80 6.91
N ALA A 502 -0.86 34.95 7.28
CA ALA A 502 -1.94 35.00 8.29
C ALA A 502 -3.16 34.22 7.78
N ILE A 503 -3.69 33.36 8.63
CA ILE A 503 -4.81 32.50 8.31
C ILE A 503 -6.05 33.07 9.00
N PRO A 504 -7.20 33.25 8.30
CA PRO A 504 -8.43 33.65 8.94
C PRO A 504 -8.78 32.70 10.10
N ASP A 505 -9.20 33.25 11.25
CA ASP A 505 -9.61 32.48 12.43
C ASP A 505 -10.94 31.77 12.16
N ASN A 506 -10.92 30.69 11.39
CA ASN A 506 -12.07 29.86 11.06
C ASN A 506 -12.21 28.63 11.99
N GLY A 507 -11.54 28.65 13.13
CA GLY A 507 -11.55 27.59 14.13
C GLY A 507 -10.62 26.42 13.77
N ASN A 508 -9.53 26.31 14.52
CA ASN A 508 -8.62 25.17 14.44
C ASN A 508 -9.20 23.95 15.17
N ASN A 509 -9.97 23.14 14.47
CA ASN A 509 -10.55 21.92 15.04
C ASN A 509 -9.73 20.71 14.60
N THR A 510 -9.23 19.95 15.58
CA THR A 510 -8.57 18.66 15.34
C THR A 510 -9.47 17.73 14.55
N PRO A 511 -8.96 17.02 13.51
CA PRO A 511 -9.70 16.03 12.75
C PRO A 511 -10.42 15.01 13.63
N LEU A 512 -11.58 14.57 13.17
CA LEU A 512 -12.50 13.69 13.87
C LEU A 512 -12.42 12.28 13.29
N ALA A 513 -12.68 11.26 14.12
CA ALA A 513 -12.83 9.91 13.63
C ALA A 513 -14.05 9.80 12.69
N GLU A 514 -13.81 9.22 11.52
CA GLU A 514 -14.85 8.94 10.53
C GLU A 514 -15.72 7.76 10.99
N ARG A 515 -16.98 7.78 10.60
CA ARG A 515 -17.97 6.71 10.85
C ARG A 515 -18.73 6.42 9.57
N SER A 516 -18.75 5.17 9.16
CA SER A 516 -19.45 4.81 7.93
C SER A 516 -20.26 3.52 8.05
N ASP A 517 -21.36 3.48 7.29
CA ASP A 517 -22.16 2.30 7.04
C ASP A 517 -21.91 1.86 5.60
N TYR A 518 -21.38 0.65 5.42
CA TYR A 518 -20.97 0.08 4.15
C TYR A 518 -21.88 -1.08 3.76
N TYR A 519 -22.35 -1.10 2.53
CA TYR A 519 -23.18 -2.14 1.91
C TYR A 519 -22.48 -2.62 0.65
N ASP A 520 -22.49 -3.92 0.44
CA ASP A 520 -21.75 -4.59 -0.62
C ASP A 520 -22.56 -5.78 -1.14
N LEU A 521 -22.54 -5.98 -2.46
CA LEU A 521 -23.20 -7.09 -3.15
C LEU A 521 -22.41 -7.46 -4.38
N GLY A 522 -21.94 -8.71 -4.45
CA GLY A 522 -21.15 -9.17 -5.56
C GLY A 522 -21.52 -10.56 -6.05
N ILE A 523 -21.08 -10.86 -7.25
CA ILE A 523 -21.21 -12.16 -7.91
C ILE A 523 -19.90 -12.52 -8.60
N GLN A 524 -19.49 -13.76 -8.44
CA GLN A 524 -18.39 -14.36 -9.20
C GLN A 524 -18.91 -15.56 -9.99
N GLN A 525 -18.54 -15.64 -11.27
CA GLN A 525 -18.95 -16.69 -12.18
C GLN A 525 -17.74 -17.30 -12.88
N ASN A 526 -17.50 -18.60 -12.68
CA ASN A 526 -16.55 -19.35 -13.48
C ASN A 526 -17.24 -19.91 -14.73
N VAL A 527 -16.61 -19.79 -15.90
CA VAL A 527 -17.13 -20.30 -17.18
C VAL A 527 -16.10 -21.23 -17.82
N GLY A 528 -16.41 -22.50 -17.81
CA GLY A 528 -15.45 -23.54 -18.14
C GLY A 528 -14.28 -23.55 -17.15
N SER A 529 -13.10 -23.92 -17.59
CA SER A 529 -11.87 -23.94 -16.79
C SER A 529 -10.99 -22.71 -17.02
N ALA A 530 -11.40 -21.79 -17.90
CA ALA A 530 -10.53 -20.72 -18.41
C ALA A 530 -10.93 -19.32 -17.95
N TRP A 531 -12.22 -19.06 -17.72
CA TRP A 531 -12.73 -17.74 -17.44
C TRP A 531 -13.30 -17.60 -16.03
N THR A 532 -12.98 -16.49 -15.38
CA THR A 532 -13.63 -16.03 -14.16
C THR A 532 -14.11 -14.60 -14.37
N PHE A 533 -15.41 -14.36 -14.19
CA PHE A 533 -16.03 -13.04 -14.23
C PHE A 533 -16.46 -12.64 -12.83
N GLY A 534 -16.32 -11.35 -12.51
CA GLY A 534 -16.80 -10.77 -11.27
C GLY A 534 -17.59 -9.49 -11.53
N ALA A 535 -18.58 -9.25 -10.72
CA ALA A 535 -19.27 -7.95 -10.63
C ALA A 535 -19.55 -7.65 -9.18
N ASP A 536 -19.23 -6.44 -8.74
CA ASP A 536 -19.39 -5.98 -7.37
C ASP A 536 -20.00 -4.58 -7.33
N ALA A 537 -21.06 -4.39 -6.55
CA ALA A 537 -21.73 -3.10 -6.37
C ALA A 537 -21.68 -2.71 -4.90
N TYR A 538 -21.27 -1.48 -4.64
CA TYR A 538 -21.11 -0.99 -3.28
C TYR A 538 -21.78 0.39 -3.06
N TYR A 539 -22.17 0.60 -1.80
CA TYR A 539 -22.67 1.88 -1.31
C TYR A 539 -22.18 2.13 0.11
N ARG A 540 -21.59 3.30 0.34
CA ARG A 540 -21.09 3.73 1.66
C ARG A 540 -21.69 5.09 2.01
N LYS A 541 -22.31 5.18 3.19
CA LYS A 541 -22.79 6.42 3.79
C LYS A 541 -21.83 6.81 4.91
N VAL A 542 -21.33 8.03 4.86
CA VAL A 542 -20.25 8.48 5.75
C VAL A 542 -20.71 9.70 6.56
N GLN A 543 -20.33 9.69 7.84
CA GLN A 543 -20.34 10.84 8.73
C GLN A 543 -18.91 11.19 9.09
N ARG A 544 -18.57 12.49 9.03
CA ARG A 544 -17.20 12.98 9.27
C ARG A 544 -16.21 12.36 8.30
N LEU A 545 -16.58 12.30 7.04
CA LEU A 545 -15.71 11.77 5.99
C LEU A 545 -14.34 12.43 6.08
N GLN A 546 -13.31 11.63 6.27
CA GLN A 546 -11.93 12.10 6.26
C GLN A 546 -11.47 12.29 4.83
N ASP A 547 -10.72 13.36 4.63
CA ASP A 547 -10.03 13.64 3.41
C ASP A 547 -8.69 14.31 3.77
N GLU A 548 -7.78 14.33 2.84
CA GLU A 548 -6.45 14.88 3.04
C GLU A 548 -6.14 15.83 1.91
N GLY A 549 -5.39 16.86 2.20
CA GLY A 549 -4.97 17.82 1.21
C GLY A 549 -3.56 18.31 1.48
N GLN A 550 -2.90 18.74 0.43
CA GLN A 550 -1.64 19.46 0.52
C GLN A 550 -1.95 20.92 0.80
N PHE A 551 -1.48 21.41 1.94
CA PHE A 551 -1.67 22.79 2.36
C PHE A 551 -0.32 23.43 2.69
N GLY A 552 -0.11 24.62 2.14
CA GLY A 552 1.13 25.38 2.29
C GLY A 552 2.22 24.95 1.31
N SER A 553 3.42 25.48 1.50
CA SER A 553 4.56 25.26 0.61
C SER A 553 5.22 23.90 0.80
N ALA A 554 5.19 23.33 2.01
CA ALA A 554 5.70 21.98 2.26
C ALA A 554 4.76 20.93 1.66
N LEU A 555 5.30 19.97 0.90
CA LEU A 555 4.53 18.87 0.30
C LEU A 555 4.11 17.82 1.35
N VAL A 556 3.43 18.29 2.39
CA VAL A 556 2.95 17.46 3.49
C VAL A 556 1.44 17.54 3.56
N TYR A 557 0.80 16.38 3.50
CA TYR A 557 -0.64 16.28 3.59
C TYR A 557 -1.15 16.53 5.02
N SER A 558 -2.34 17.09 5.11
CA SER A 558 -3.06 17.31 6.37
C SER A 558 -4.50 16.82 6.25
N THR A 559 -4.96 16.13 7.28
CA THR A 559 -6.33 15.58 7.32
C THR A 559 -7.36 16.64 7.68
N PHE A 560 -8.51 16.61 7.02
CA PHE A 560 -9.71 17.38 7.35
C PHE A 560 -10.97 16.50 7.27
N ASN A 561 -12.12 17.02 7.69
CA ASN A 561 -13.38 16.28 7.61
C ASN A 561 -14.47 17.05 6.88
N TYR A 562 -15.17 16.38 5.98
CA TYR A 562 -16.54 16.73 5.61
C TYR A 562 -17.51 16.17 6.66
N GLU A 563 -18.60 16.89 6.98
CA GLU A 563 -19.63 16.39 7.90
C GLU A 563 -20.34 15.15 7.33
N PHE A 564 -20.58 15.14 6.02
CA PHE A 564 -21.25 14.06 5.30
C PHE A 564 -20.46 13.62 4.07
N GLY A 565 -20.44 12.31 3.85
CA GLY A 565 -19.88 11.68 2.66
C GLY A 565 -20.82 10.63 2.05
N ARG A 566 -20.66 10.40 0.75
CA ARG A 566 -21.33 9.33 0.00
C ARG A 566 -20.37 8.77 -1.02
N VAL A 567 -20.19 7.45 -0.96
CA VAL A 567 -19.37 6.73 -1.93
C VAL A 567 -20.17 5.59 -2.51
N LYS A 568 -20.14 5.39 -3.83
CA LYS A 568 -20.82 4.27 -4.49
C LYS A 568 -20.14 3.91 -5.78
N GLY A 569 -20.25 2.67 -6.20
CA GLY A 569 -19.69 2.24 -7.47
C GLY A 569 -20.12 0.85 -7.89
N LEU A 570 -19.61 0.48 -9.05
CA LEU A 570 -19.73 -0.84 -9.68
C LEU A 570 -18.36 -1.23 -10.23
N GLU A 571 -17.92 -2.41 -9.90
CA GLU A 571 -16.67 -3.02 -10.40
C GLU A 571 -17.00 -4.25 -11.21
N LEU A 572 -16.32 -4.40 -12.34
CA LEU A 572 -16.43 -5.55 -13.25
C LEU A 572 -15.03 -6.11 -13.46
N THR A 573 -14.88 -7.41 -13.32
CA THR A 573 -13.61 -8.11 -13.53
C THR A 573 -13.79 -9.27 -14.49
N ALA A 574 -12.77 -9.53 -15.32
CA ALA A 574 -12.69 -10.70 -16.15
C ALA A 574 -11.26 -11.22 -16.15
N ASN A 575 -11.07 -12.48 -15.78
CA ASN A 575 -9.79 -13.17 -15.80
C ASN A 575 -9.85 -14.36 -16.74
N TYR A 576 -8.79 -14.56 -17.51
CA TYR A 576 -8.64 -15.67 -18.44
C TYR A 576 -7.29 -16.35 -18.25
N GLU A 577 -7.29 -17.65 -18.06
CA GLU A 577 -6.07 -18.45 -17.98
C GLU A 577 -6.29 -19.79 -18.72
N GLN A 578 -5.60 -19.97 -19.84
CA GLN A 578 -5.64 -21.24 -20.57
C GLN A 578 -4.39 -21.42 -21.45
N GLY A 579 -3.69 -22.56 -21.24
CA GLY A 579 -2.49 -22.87 -22.01
C GLY A 579 -1.41 -21.80 -21.86
N PRO A 580 -0.89 -21.24 -22.99
CA PRO A 580 0.14 -20.20 -22.92
C PRO A 580 -0.40 -18.78 -22.64
N TRP A 581 -1.71 -18.60 -22.56
CA TRP A 581 -2.36 -17.31 -22.40
C TRP A 581 -2.78 -17.04 -20.96
N SER A 582 -2.51 -15.84 -20.49
CA SER A 582 -3.07 -15.24 -19.29
C SER A 582 -3.53 -13.82 -19.61
N ALA A 583 -4.73 -13.44 -19.22
CA ALA A 583 -5.25 -12.10 -19.43
C ALA A 583 -6.21 -11.70 -18.30
N TYR A 584 -6.29 -10.40 -18.03
CA TYR A 584 -7.28 -9.83 -17.12
C TYR A 584 -7.73 -8.46 -17.61
N VAL A 585 -8.94 -8.09 -17.23
CA VAL A 585 -9.52 -6.74 -17.44
C VAL A 585 -10.34 -6.38 -16.22
N ASN A 586 -10.09 -5.21 -15.66
CA ASN A 586 -10.86 -4.59 -14.59
C ASN A 586 -11.44 -3.27 -15.08
N LEU A 587 -12.69 -3.03 -14.74
CA LEU A 587 -13.39 -1.80 -15.06
C LEU A 587 -14.19 -1.38 -13.81
N ALA A 588 -13.97 -0.18 -13.33
CA ALA A 588 -14.67 0.36 -12.19
C ALA A 588 -15.32 1.70 -12.52
N PHE A 589 -16.55 1.87 -12.05
CA PHE A 589 -17.28 3.12 -12.05
C PHE A 589 -17.47 3.55 -10.61
N SER A 590 -16.97 4.73 -10.25
CA SER A 590 -16.98 5.24 -8.88
C SER A 590 -17.56 6.65 -8.82
N ARG A 591 -18.10 6.98 -7.66
CA ARG A 591 -18.49 8.35 -7.31
C ARG A 591 -18.32 8.55 -5.82
N ALA A 592 -17.43 9.46 -5.46
CA ALA A 592 -17.16 9.89 -4.10
C ALA A 592 -17.49 11.38 -3.94
N MET A 593 -18.25 11.73 -2.92
CA MET A 593 -18.73 13.10 -2.70
C MET A 593 -18.72 13.45 -1.23
N GLY A 594 -18.31 14.68 -0.91
CA GLY A 594 -18.31 15.28 0.41
C GLY A 594 -19.19 16.54 0.49
N LYS A 595 -19.65 16.87 1.69
CA LYS A 595 -20.43 18.06 1.97
C LYS A 595 -20.09 18.60 3.34
N ARG A 596 -19.96 19.93 3.46
CA ARG A 596 -19.77 20.70 4.69
C ARG A 596 -18.45 20.32 5.38
N ILE A 597 -17.38 21.04 5.07
CA ILE A 597 -16.10 20.93 5.76
C ILE A 597 -16.28 21.44 7.19
N VAL A 598 -15.85 20.66 8.20
CA VAL A 598 -16.09 20.95 9.63
C VAL A 598 -14.81 20.96 10.49
N THR A 599 -13.69 20.51 9.94
CA THR A 599 -12.38 20.61 10.61
C THR A 599 -11.36 21.21 9.66
N SER A 600 -10.28 21.80 10.20
CA SER A 600 -9.19 22.40 9.44
C SER A 600 -9.67 23.43 8.40
N GLN A 601 -10.76 24.15 8.69
CA GLN A 601 -11.42 25.09 7.75
C GLN A 601 -10.50 26.24 7.33
N TYR A 602 -9.49 26.56 8.13
CA TYR A 602 -8.49 27.58 7.84
C TYR A 602 -7.67 27.30 6.56
N ASN A 603 -7.68 26.06 6.08
CA ASN A 603 -6.97 25.67 4.86
C ASN A 603 -7.73 26.00 3.56
N PHE A 604 -8.96 26.51 3.65
CA PHE A 604 -9.85 26.66 2.49
C PHE A 604 -10.28 28.12 2.28
N ALA A 605 -10.49 28.49 1.02
CA ALA A 605 -11.03 29.78 0.68
C ALA A 605 -12.48 29.94 1.24
N PRO A 606 -12.87 31.12 1.73
CA PRO A 606 -14.19 31.37 2.29
C PRO A 606 -15.34 31.08 1.32
N GLU A 607 -15.16 31.33 0.02
CA GLU A 607 -16.11 31.04 -1.05
C GLU A 607 -16.34 29.54 -1.24
N ASP A 608 -15.30 28.74 -1.16
CA ASP A 608 -15.39 27.27 -1.24
C ASP A 608 -16.13 26.71 -0.02
N LEU A 609 -15.78 27.18 1.18
CA LEU A 609 -16.48 26.80 2.41
C LEU A 609 -17.97 27.15 2.33
N ALA A 610 -18.32 28.34 1.82
CA ALA A 610 -19.71 28.79 1.66
C ALA A 610 -20.49 27.91 0.67
N TYR A 611 -19.86 27.53 -0.45
CA TYR A 611 -20.47 26.63 -1.43
C TYR A 611 -20.67 25.22 -0.87
N VAL A 612 -19.62 24.61 -0.34
CA VAL A 612 -19.61 23.23 0.17
C VAL A 612 -20.50 23.07 1.40
N TYR A 613 -20.78 24.15 2.13
CA TYR A 613 -21.69 24.13 3.27
C TYR A 613 -23.09 23.60 2.90
N ASN A 614 -23.63 23.98 1.74
CA ASN A 614 -24.96 23.61 1.29
C ASN A 614 -24.99 22.54 0.19
N ASN A 615 -23.87 22.29 -0.49
CA ASN A 615 -23.79 21.46 -1.66
C ASN A 615 -22.88 20.26 -1.45
N PHE A 616 -23.21 19.10 -2.03
CA PHE A 616 -22.25 18.02 -2.22
C PHE A 616 -21.34 18.37 -3.39
N ILE A 617 -20.03 18.23 -3.19
CA ILE A 617 -19.03 18.30 -4.25
C ILE A 617 -18.41 16.93 -4.43
N PHE A 618 -17.78 16.66 -5.57
CA PHE A 618 -16.91 15.50 -5.74
C PHE A 618 -15.67 15.69 -4.86
N LEU A 619 -15.11 14.58 -4.37
CA LEU A 619 -13.79 14.60 -3.79
C LEU A 619 -12.77 14.84 -4.93
N ASP A 620 -11.65 15.46 -4.64
CA ASP A 620 -10.63 15.81 -5.64
C ASP A 620 -10.10 14.57 -6.38
N HIS A 621 -9.97 13.46 -5.68
CA HIS A 621 -9.53 12.15 -6.18
C HIS A 621 -10.66 11.27 -6.74
N ASP A 622 -11.91 11.78 -6.87
CA ASP A 622 -12.97 11.05 -7.55
C ASP A 622 -12.64 10.90 -9.03
N GLN A 623 -12.59 9.68 -9.51
CA GLN A 623 -12.44 9.32 -10.92
C GLN A 623 -13.65 8.49 -11.36
N ALA A 624 -14.46 9.05 -12.26
CA ALA A 624 -15.74 8.45 -12.64
C ALA A 624 -15.60 7.04 -13.25
N MET A 625 -14.49 6.77 -13.92
CA MET A 625 -14.16 5.48 -14.52
C MET A 625 -12.65 5.23 -14.40
N SER A 626 -12.28 4.04 -13.92
CA SER A 626 -10.92 3.51 -14.00
C SER A 626 -10.92 2.13 -14.62
N SER A 627 -9.85 1.78 -15.33
CA SER A 627 -9.68 0.48 -15.95
C SER A 627 -8.21 0.08 -15.95
N SER A 628 -7.95 -1.17 -15.62
CA SER A 628 -6.64 -1.82 -15.80
C SER A 628 -6.82 -3.13 -16.52
N GLY A 629 -5.81 -3.58 -17.24
CA GLY A 629 -5.85 -4.87 -17.91
C GLY A 629 -4.51 -5.27 -18.45
N GLY A 630 -4.33 -6.58 -18.65
CA GLY A 630 -3.10 -7.13 -19.15
C GLY A 630 -3.32 -8.41 -19.91
N VAL A 631 -2.38 -8.72 -20.81
CA VAL A 631 -2.29 -9.99 -21.53
C VAL A 631 -0.84 -10.45 -21.54
N SER A 632 -0.63 -11.72 -21.26
CA SER A 632 0.66 -12.38 -21.34
C SER A 632 0.55 -13.64 -22.19
N TYR A 633 1.55 -13.88 -23.03
CA TYR A 633 1.65 -15.06 -23.88
C TYR A 633 3.01 -15.73 -23.72
N ALA A 634 3.03 -16.97 -23.29
CA ALA A 634 4.23 -17.79 -23.26
C ALA A 634 4.52 -18.37 -24.66
N ILE A 635 5.51 -17.79 -25.36
CA ILE A 635 5.94 -18.27 -26.68
C ILE A 635 6.50 -19.70 -26.55
N ASN A 636 7.23 -19.94 -25.48
CA ASN A 636 7.77 -21.25 -25.07
C ASN A 636 8.03 -21.25 -23.55
N GLY A 637 8.64 -22.31 -23.03
CA GLY A 637 8.92 -22.46 -21.61
C GLY A 637 9.80 -21.34 -21.01
N ASN A 638 10.58 -20.64 -21.85
CA ASN A 638 11.56 -19.66 -21.40
C ASN A 638 11.25 -18.23 -21.86
N THR A 639 10.34 -18.04 -22.82
CA THR A 639 10.07 -16.72 -23.42
C THR A 639 8.62 -16.33 -23.28
N LYS A 640 8.37 -15.14 -22.73
CA LYS A 640 7.02 -14.56 -22.62
C LYS A 640 7.00 -13.16 -23.21
N VAL A 641 5.87 -12.77 -23.76
CA VAL A 641 5.57 -11.40 -24.17
C VAL A 641 4.34 -10.92 -23.41
N GLY A 642 4.34 -9.66 -23.02
CA GLY A 642 3.26 -9.08 -22.25
C GLY A 642 2.91 -7.67 -22.71
N ALA A 643 1.66 -7.31 -22.47
CA ALA A 643 1.17 -5.94 -22.57
C ALA A 643 0.18 -5.71 -21.43
N ASP A 644 0.24 -4.54 -20.82
CA ASP A 644 -0.76 -4.08 -19.86
C ASP A 644 -1.12 -2.62 -20.13
N TYR A 645 -2.24 -2.20 -19.57
CA TYR A 645 -2.68 -0.82 -19.68
C TYR A 645 -3.31 -0.31 -18.38
N LEU A 646 -3.22 1.00 -18.21
CA LEU A 646 -3.98 1.78 -17.24
C LEU A 646 -4.77 2.85 -17.99
N ALA A 647 -6.04 3.02 -17.64
CA ALA A 647 -6.89 4.04 -18.23
C ALA A 647 -7.81 4.67 -17.18
N GLY A 648 -8.09 5.96 -17.33
CA GLY A 648 -8.95 6.67 -16.42
C GLY A 648 -9.65 7.85 -17.06
N SER A 649 -10.80 8.23 -16.48
CA SER A 649 -11.56 9.40 -16.94
C SER A 649 -10.99 10.74 -16.46
N GLY A 650 -9.86 10.72 -15.73
CA GLY A 650 -9.24 11.88 -15.10
C GLY A 650 -9.81 12.18 -13.72
N LEU A 651 -8.95 12.65 -12.81
CA LEU A 651 -9.30 13.11 -11.48
C LEU A 651 -10.03 14.45 -11.54
N ARG A 652 -10.56 14.90 -10.41
CA ARG A 652 -11.32 16.16 -10.34
C ARG A 652 -10.40 17.37 -10.36
N LYS A 653 -10.95 18.45 -10.84
CA LYS A 653 -10.38 19.80 -10.81
C LYS A 653 -11.49 20.82 -10.68
N ASP A 654 -11.13 22.05 -10.42
CA ASP A 654 -12.10 23.15 -10.37
C ASP A 654 -12.77 23.39 -11.73
N GLY A 655 -14.01 23.80 -11.65
CA GLY A 655 -14.85 24.16 -12.77
C GLY A 655 -15.67 25.37 -12.43
N LEU A 656 -16.98 25.35 -12.73
CA LEU A 656 -17.93 26.35 -12.28
C LEU A 656 -18.19 26.27 -10.77
N VAL A 657 -17.82 25.17 -10.16
CA VAL A 657 -17.92 24.89 -8.71
C VAL A 657 -16.67 24.12 -8.28
N PRO A 658 -16.31 24.12 -6.98
CA PRO A 658 -15.18 23.36 -6.48
C PRO A 658 -15.22 21.88 -6.90
N ASN A 659 -14.15 21.32 -7.43
CA ASN A 659 -14.02 19.94 -7.94
C ASN A 659 -15.10 19.56 -9.02
N GLY A 660 -15.67 20.55 -9.71
CA GLY A 660 -16.79 20.36 -10.62
C GLY A 660 -16.44 19.88 -12.03
N ALA A 661 -15.18 19.91 -12.40
CA ALA A 661 -14.65 19.44 -13.67
C ALA A 661 -13.70 18.25 -13.48
N SER A 662 -13.13 17.71 -14.56
CA SER A 662 -12.09 16.67 -14.52
C SER A 662 -10.95 17.04 -15.45
N VAL A 663 -9.73 16.62 -15.12
CA VAL A 663 -8.63 16.60 -16.08
C VAL A 663 -8.97 15.64 -17.23
N PRO A 664 -8.31 15.74 -18.40
CA PRO A 664 -8.60 14.86 -19.53
C PRO A 664 -8.43 13.37 -19.20
N SER A 665 -9.20 12.52 -19.89
CA SER A 665 -9.02 11.07 -19.79
C SER A 665 -7.67 10.63 -20.32
N TYR A 666 -7.13 9.54 -19.76
CA TYR A 666 -5.83 9.01 -20.15
C TYR A 666 -5.87 7.52 -20.48
N PHE A 667 -4.87 7.09 -21.25
CA PHE A 667 -4.60 5.70 -21.57
C PHE A 667 -3.08 5.50 -21.64
N GLN A 668 -2.53 4.67 -20.75
CA GLN A 668 -1.12 4.29 -20.72
C GLN A 668 -1.01 2.82 -21.16
N LEU A 669 -0.24 2.54 -22.20
CA LEU A 669 0.07 1.18 -22.66
C LEU A 669 1.52 0.86 -22.31
N ASN A 670 1.74 -0.30 -21.69
CA ASN A 670 3.05 -0.83 -21.39
C ASN A 670 3.28 -2.15 -22.14
N LEU A 671 4.51 -2.42 -22.53
CA LEU A 671 4.89 -3.63 -23.26
C LEU A 671 6.10 -4.28 -22.60
N SER A 672 6.16 -5.61 -22.63
CA SER A 672 7.32 -6.34 -22.11
C SER A 672 7.64 -7.60 -22.92
N VAL A 673 8.90 -8.00 -22.86
CA VAL A 673 9.37 -9.32 -23.28
C VAL A 673 10.35 -9.83 -22.23
N SER A 674 10.15 -11.07 -21.78
CA SER A 674 11.07 -11.73 -20.85
C SER A 674 11.62 -13.02 -21.44
N HIS A 675 12.88 -13.35 -21.09
CA HIS A 675 13.53 -14.57 -21.49
C HIS A 675 14.44 -15.11 -20.37
N ASP A 676 14.30 -16.41 -20.09
CA ASP A 676 15.11 -17.14 -19.13
C ASP A 676 16.21 -17.90 -19.88
N PHE A 677 17.47 -17.56 -19.61
CA PHE A 677 18.60 -18.31 -20.09
C PHE A 677 19.00 -19.35 -19.04
N ASP A 678 18.94 -20.62 -19.41
CA ASP A 678 19.33 -21.73 -18.53
C ASP A 678 20.82 -22.02 -18.67
N PHE A 679 21.58 -21.83 -17.62
CA PHE A 679 22.97 -22.21 -17.54
C PHE A 679 23.14 -23.41 -16.62
N ALA A 680 23.37 -24.59 -17.18
CA ALA A 680 23.34 -25.89 -16.50
C ALA A 680 24.18 -25.98 -15.19
N SER A 681 25.22 -25.14 -15.05
CA SER A 681 26.12 -25.18 -13.89
C SER A 681 25.99 -23.99 -12.95
N THR A 682 25.29 -22.92 -13.33
CA THR A 682 25.28 -21.65 -12.56
C THR A 682 23.88 -21.06 -12.34
N GLY A 683 22.81 -21.82 -12.61
CA GLY A 683 21.43 -21.37 -12.42
C GLY A 683 20.88 -20.54 -13.60
N LYS A 684 19.71 -19.93 -13.41
CA LYS A 684 18.99 -19.17 -14.45
C LYS A 684 19.42 -17.71 -14.47
N LEU A 685 19.47 -17.12 -15.67
CA LEU A 685 19.53 -15.68 -15.88
C LEU A 685 18.17 -15.22 -16.45
N HIS A 686 17.42 -14.49 -15.66
CA HIS A 686 16.17 -13.87 -16.07
C HIS A 686 16.48 -12.52 -16.71
N THR A 687 15.93 -12.28 -17.90
CA THR A 687 16.08 -11.01 -18.60
C THR A 687 14.70 -10.48 -18.95
N GLN A 688 14.49 -9.17 -18.79
CA GLN A 688 13.22 -8.54 -19.13
C GLN A 688 13.48 -7.17 -19.75
N LEU A 689 12.93 -6.94 -20.94
CA LEU A 689 12.91 -5.65 -21.61
C LEU A 689 11.50 -5.10 -21.52
N ALA A 690 11.35 -3.85 -21.09
CA ALA A 690 10.07 -3.19 -20.90
C ALA A 690 10.02 -1.81 -21.54
N VAL A 691 8.85 -1.44 -22.06
CA VAL A 691 8.52 -0.09 -22.52
C VAL A 691 7.30 0.38 -21.72
N ILE A 692 7.50 1.34 -20.86
CA ILE A 692 6.43 2.01 -20.12
C ILE A 692 5.89 3.16 -20.95
N ASN A 693 4.56 3.35 -20.96
CA ASN A 693 3.86 4.35 -21.79
C ASN A 693 4.34 4.29 -23.25
N ALA A 694 4.20 3.13 -23.91
CA ALA A 694 4.72 2.88 -25.25
C ALA A 694 4.21 3.87 -26.30
N LEU A 695 3.02 4.44 -26.10
CA LEU A 695 2.43 5.44 -26.98
C LEU A 695 2.95 6.85 -26.74
N ASP A 696 3.72 7.08 -25.65
CA ASP A 696 4.15 8.39 -25.17
C ASP A 696 2.97 9.37 -24.99
N HIS A 697 1.85 8.85 -24.51
CA HIS A 697 0.68 9.67 -24.23
C HIS A 697 0.99 10.64 -23.09
N VAL A 698 0.86 11.94 -23.35
CA VAL A 698 1.03 12.99 -22.35
C VAL A 698 -0.31 13.23 -21.68
N TYR A 699 -0.35 13.07 -20.36
CA TYR A 699 -1.59 13.26 -19.60
C TYR A 699 -1.32 13.85 -18.22
N GLU A 700 -2.25 14.67 -17.77
CA GLU A 700 -2.26 15.21 -16.43
C GLU A 700 -2.86 14.23 -15.43
N LEU A 701 -2.23 14.07 -14.27
CA LEU A 701 -2.84 13.49 -13.08
C LEU A 701 -3.62 14.55 -12.32
N ARG A 702 -3.02 15.74 -12.17
CA ARG A 702 -3.59 16.92 -11.51
C ARG A 702 -3.22 18.18 -12.31
N ASP A 703 -4.11 19.20 -12.30
CA ASP A 703 -3.80 20.50 -12.88
C ASP A 703 -3.44 21.59 -11.83
N GLY A 704 -3.40 21.19 -10.55
CA GLY A 704 -3.07 22.10 -9.44
C GLY A 704 -4.27 22.89 -8.90
N SER A 705 -5.49 22.64 -9.40
CA SER A 705 -6.72 23.27 -8.89
C SER A 705 -7.62 22.25 -8.19
N GLY A 706 -8.48 22.72 -7.28
CA GLY A 706 -9.41 21.90 -6.52
C GLY A 706 -9.14 21.90 -5.03
N ILE A 707 -10.15 21.49 -4.27
CA ILE A 707 -10.02 21.33 -2.82
C ILE A 707 -9.10 20.15 -2.53
N GLY A 708 -8.02 20.39 -1.79
CA GLY A 708 -7.03 19.40 -1.43
C GLY A 708 -5.86 19.23 -2.41
N VAL A 709 -5.86 19.95 -3.54
CA VAL A 709 -4.83 19.84 -4.57
C VAL A 709 -3.88 21.03 -4.52
N GLY A 710 -2.56 20.80 -4.58
CA GLY A 710 -1.55 21.84 -4.41
C GLY A 710 -0.70 22.14 -5.64
N ALA A 711 -0.52 21.20 -6.58
CA ALA A 711 0.39 21.37 -7.71
C ALA A 711 -0.07 20.61 -8.96
N PRO A 712 0.23 21.12 -10.19
CA PRO A 712 0.05 20.35 -11.41
C PRO A 712 1.01 19.17 -11.46
N GLN A 713 0.58 18.05 -12.04
CA GLN A 713 1.39 16.83 -12.16
C GLN A 713 1.02 16.05 -13.41
N PHE A 714 2.03 15.48 -14.05
CA PHE A 714 1.89 14.67 -15.27
C PHE A 714 2.27 13.22 -15.00
N GLY A 715 1.59 12.32 -15.69
CA GLY A 715 1.93 10.90 -15.72
C GLY A 715 3.28 10.63 -16.40
N PRO A 716 3.83 9.40 -16.22
CA PRO A 716 5.15 9.04 -16.74
C PRO A 716 5.22 9.14 -18.26
N ARG A 717 6.30 9.70 -18.78
CA ARG A 717 6.63 9.72 -20.19
C ARG A 717 7.19 8.35 -20.63
N ARG A 718 7.23 8.09 -21.95
CA ARG A 718 7.75 6.82 -22.47
C ARG A 718 9.18 6.54 -21.98
N GLY A 719 9.34 5.40 -21.31
CA GLY A 719 10.62 4.89 -20.82
C GLY A 719 10.91 3.48 -21.33
N LEU A 720 12.19 3.18 -21.56
CA LEU A 720 12.72 1.86 -21.91
C LEU A 720 13.60 1.34 -20.77
N TYR A 721 13.38 0.10 -20.33
CA TYR A 721 14.06 -0.50 -19.20
C TYR A 721 14.53 -1.92 -19.51
N LEU A 722 15.69 -2.29 -18.98
CA LEU A 722 16.25 -3.63 -19.03
C LEU A 722 16.50 -4.13 -17.61
N SER A 723 15.93 -5.27 -17.28
CA SER A 723 16.17 -5.97 -16.02
C SER A 723 16.94 -7.26 -16.27
N LEU A 724 17.95 -7.51 -15.45
CA LEU A 724 18.75 -8.72 -15.43
C LEU A 724 18.76 -9.26 -13.99
N GLN A 725 18.42 -10.53 -13.80
CA GLN A 725 18.48 -11.20 -12.50
C GLN A 725 19.12 -12.57 -12.65
N LYS A 726 20.07 -12.88 -11.81
CA LYS A 726 20.78 -14.17 -11.75
C LYS A 726 20.47 -14.87 -10.44
N ASP A 727 19.91 -16.06 -10.53
CA ASP A 727 19.71 -16.96 -9.39
C ASP A 727 20.92 -17.85 -9.18
N PHE A 728 21.23 -18.23 -7.92
CA PHE A 728 22.35 -19.07 -7.52
C PHE A 728 22.02 -19.93 -6.29
#